data_b0d963af5ba681fd6db0c0ffab8c85ee
#
_entry.id   b0d963af5ba681fd6db0c0ffab8c85ee
#
_cell.length_a   1.000
_cell.length_b   1.000
_cell.length_c   1.000
_cell.angle_alpha   90.00
_cell.angle_beta   90.00
_cell.angle_gamma   90.00
#
_symmetry.space_group_name_H-M   'P 1'
#
loop_
_entity.id
_entity.type
_entity.pdbx_description
1 polymer ?
#
loop_
_entity_poly.entity_id
_entity_poly.type
_entity_poly.pdbx_seq_one_letter_code
_entity_poly.pdbx_strand_id
1 'polypeptide(L)'
;MAALFPWIPTSNVVYSLSRKAVNRWCPQLRSSCPLPMLDGPLPTEKPEGLELHGEAQKPDPFRYMEDLFDRSTQDYVKTEMQHFSLISSKFDFRHSRGRLWAELDAKVVVSSREGGYDKGEERIGDYVYFTRVVPGHDSNAIGFYRKRLGEVDLLAEELINPLLLQQHFGYKDCSIGVCRVSEDGRYLAYTLSVEGGDRYLCHIRSIDNASLFHVIRGTNIVSIEFGSGNQFFYTESNELNRPHRVMMQEIRPGILEPPIEIYRDDDERFFVDVRKTKDNKYVTIASDSKVNCNALVVPASFPVIPTPLKSFFKEGKPVEVARKSGWNWLDHYNGNFVMVTSDKGPNYRVVYIRDEVALTYGGDTEWKELVPHRDNVQIADVDLFHGRIILYESHFAFERIQHIRVIKCDGGLDVAAQAPRGEDVVLHFPPLSTVTPGLNKNFGQESMSFVYSSLIQPPRDCVFNFDSDITSSQARLCAPDALFTQRQSEHFTPWDYMWPYSIYRDVCVSEDETEIPITICQRRDAFIQEATDFEAQPNTPKPCLIYVYGSYGEVPSMHFQLAPYMWLLRRRWTVAFAHVRGGGELPNWAQMGKAENKIKSIQDFIACCEHMVEVGYTKPELMVAAGASAGCVPIAAAMNMRGCGLFGNALMRSPFLDVINTMIDPELPLSLAEREDWGDPLNNKRDLDLLKQYDPYYNVNDRVTYPGMMISACLDDDRVPAWNALKYVAKLRRQRTRKDVDPVARPLVLRMRPSGGHYFWGDTENICEELAFLCSQLDLEGPGKVLNDMDVMTHMHNLTATGAMDHDDQQKVFLKWDNWERERIDYYVKLNSFDWEPNFRKVKAQKEPFFWVPTDSELDQKRVDAMFRAKERNACESARSGAKPGSFGKATGRNLYQEGQRGKP
;
A
#
# COMPACT_ATOMS: atom_id res chain seq x y z
N MET A 1 -27.47 5.60 14.67
CA MET A 1 -27.51 5.87 13.21
C MET A 1 -28.55 5.06 12.42
N ALA A 2 -29.08 3.96 12.91
CA ALA A 2 -30.05 3.12 12.17
C ALA A 2 -31.42 3.76 11.88
N ALA A 3 -31.73 4.93 12.38
CA ALA A 3 -33.04 5.57 12.27
C ALA A 3 -33.17 6.64 11.18
N LEU A 4 -32.11 6.93 10.40
CA LEU A 4 -32.08 8.09 9.52
C LEU A 4 -32.16 7.78 8.01
N PHE A 5 -32.13 6.52 7.59
CA PHE A 5 -32.21 6.18 6.16
C PHE A 5 -33.21 5.06 5.86
N PRO A 6 -34.49 5.37 5.66
CA PRO A 6 -35.40 4.41 5.07
C PRO A 6 -35.28 4.43 3.53
N TRP A 7 -34.93 3.24 2.98
CA TRP A 7 -35.26 2.76 1.64
C TRP A 7 -34.68 3.43 0.39
N ILE A 8 -33.70 2.75 -0.21
CA ILE A 8 -33.52 2.74 -1.66
C ILE A 8 -33.84 1.31 -2.15
N PRO A 9 -34.81 1.13 -3.04
CA PRO A 9 -35.17 -0.21 -3.52
C PRO A 9 -34.17 -0.72 -4.53
N THR A 10 -33.65 -1.92 -4.30
CA THR A 10 -32.96 -2.74 -5.28
C THR A 10 -34.01 -3.37 -6.21
N SER A 11 -34.09 -2.93 -7.44
CA SER A 11 -34.82 -3.64 -8.49
C SER A 11 -33.87 -4.05 -9.62
N ASN A 12 -33.67 -5.36 -9.72
CA ASN A 12 -33.04 -6.02 -10.85
C ASN A 12 -33.93 -5.85 -12.08
N VAL A 13 -33.44 -5.16 -13.10
CA VAL A 13 -33.98 -5.23 -14.46
C VAL A 13 -32.82 -5.33 -15.42
N VAL A 14 -32.67 -6.50 -16.00
CA VAL A 14 -31.76 -6.80 -17.11
C VAL A 14 -32.38 -6.25 -18.39
N TYR A 15 -31.74 -5.26 -19.02
CA TYR A 15 -32.05 -4.83 -20.38
C TYR A 15 -30.88 -5.12 -21.33
N SER A 16 -31.14 -5.94 -22.33
CA SER A 16 -30.28 -6.12 -23.50
C SER A 16 -30.50 -4.94 -24.45
N LEU A 17 -29.50 -4.12 -24.69
CA LEU A 17 -29.53 -3.09 -25.73
C LEU A 17 -28.31 -3.20 -26.65
N SER A 18 -28.58 -3.02 -27.94
CA SER A 18 -27.70 -3.29 -29.06
C SER A 18 -26.47 -2.39 -29.15
N ARG A 19 -25.38 -2.93 -29.71
CA ARG A 19 -24.03 -2.37 -29.92
C ARG A 19 -23.91 -1.01 -30.64
N LYS A 20 -24.99 -0.29 -30.97
CA LYS A 20 -24.94 0.94 -31.77
C LYS A 20 -25.07 2.25 -30.99
N ALA A 21 -25.32 2.23 -29.68
CA ALA A 21 -25.60 3.44 -28.90
C ALA A 21 -24.41 4.02 -28.13
N VAL A 22 -23.23 3.39 -28.13
CA VAL A 22 -22.11 3.68 -27.23
C VAL A 22 -21.14 4.77 -27.78
N ASN A 23 -21.26 5.18 -29.01
CA ASN A 23 -20.24 6.01 -29.67
C ASN A 23 -20.61 7.49 -29.87
N ARG A 24 -21.33 8.11 -28.98
CA ARG A 24 -21.46 9.59 -29.02
C ARG A 24 -21.60 10.13 -27.61
N TRP A 25 -20.59 10.76 -27.10
CA TRP A 25 -20.73 11.93 -26.27
C TRP A 25 -21.54 12.95 -27.08
N CYS A 26 -22.83 12.96 -26.82
CA CYS A 26 -23.75 13.67 -27.65
C CYS A 26 -23.65 15.17 -27.33
N PRO A 27 -23.30 16.03 -28.30
CA PRO A 27 -23.43 17.47 -28.12
C PRO A 27 -24.84 17.91 -27.68
N GLN A 28 -25.84 17.04 -27.89
CA GLN A 28 -27.23 17.23 -27.46
C GLN A 28 -27.42 17.14 -25.94
N LEU A 29 -26.49 16.56 -25.15
CA LEU A 29 -26.56 16.58 -23.69
C LEU A 29 -26.30 17.98 -23.11
N ARG A 30 -25.53 18.83 -23.83
CA ARG A 30 -25.35 20.24 -23.45
C ARG A 30 -26.66 21.06 -23.50
N SER A 31 -27.60 20.65 -24.32
CA SER A 31 -28.87 21.38 -24.50
C SER A 31 -30.00 20.95 -23.59
N SER A 32 -29.90 19.82 -22.91
CA SER A 32 -31.02 19.23 -22.16
C SER A 32 -30.88 19.28 -20.63
N CYS A 33 -29.71 19.71 -20.09
CA CYS A 33 -29.52 19.87 -18.66
C CYS A 33 -29.00 21.28 -18.34
N PRO A 34 -29.64 22.02 -17.43
CA PRO A 34 -29.09 23.29 -16.99
C PRO A 34 -27.70 23.12 -16.42
N LEU A 35 -26.72 23.88 -16.90
CA LEU A 35 -25.35 23.89 -16.41
C LEU A 35 -25.25 23.92 -14.87
N PRO A 36 -26.06 24.69 -14.14
CA PRO A 36 -26.04 24.71 -12.67
C PRO A 36 -26.27 23.37 -11.99
N MET A 37 -26.97 22.42 -12.64
CA MET A 37 -27.15 21.07 -12.07
C MET A 37 -25.90 20.19 -12.13
N LEU A 38 -24.94 20.52 -12.98
CA LEU A 38 -23.68 19.77 -13.12
C LEU A 38 -22.59 20.30 -12.19
N ASP A 39 -22.69 21.57 -11.77
CA ASP A 39 -21.74 22.17 -10.82
C ASP A 39 -21.87 21.64 -9.40
N GLY A 40 -23.00 21.02 -9.08
CA GLY A 40 -23.32 20.44 -7.78
C GLY A 40 -23.87 21.44 -6.76
N PRO A 41 -24.20 20.98 -5.56
CA PRO A 41 -24.85 21.79 -4.54
C PRO A 41 -23.88 22.82 -3.95
N LEU A 42 -24.40 24.02 -3.69
CA LEU A 42 -23.67 25.07 -2.99
C LEU A 42 -23.93 24.94 -1.48
N PRO A 43 -22.90 24.84 -0.67
CA PRO A 43 -23.01 24.79 0.78
C PRO A 43 -23.35 26.15 1.35
N THR A 44 -24.04 26.16 2.51
CA THR A 44 -24.25 27.38 3.31
C THR A 44 -22.94 27.80 3.95
N GLU A 45 -22.55 29.06 3.81
CA GLU A 45 -21.41 29.63 4.51
C GLU A 45 -21.81 30.06 5.94
N LYS A 46 -21.10 29.59 6.94
CA LYS A 46 -21.18 30.04 8.33
C LYS A 46 -19.76 30.37 8.78
N PRO A 47 -19.24 31.58 8.49
CA PRO A 47 -17.87 31.93 8.85
C PRO A 47 -17.64 31.85 10.35
N GLU A 48 -16.72 31.00 10.78
CA GLU A 48 -16.32 30.85 12.16
C GLU A 48 -14.87 31.30 12.31
N GLY A 49 -14.63 32.15 13.33
CA GLY A 49 -13.30 32.61 13.69
C GLY A 49 -12.59 31.59 14.59
N LEU A 50 -11.31 31.46 14.38
CA LEU A 50 -10.41 30.69 15.24
C LEU A 50 -9.27 31.60 15.69
N GLU A 51 -8.90 31.52 16.96
CA GLU A 51 -7.71 32.18 17.51
C GLU A 51 -6.67 31.14 17.87
N LEU A 52 -5.48 31.26 17.29
CA LEU A 52 -4.34 30.40 17.59
C LEU A 52 -3.11 31.27 17.88
N HIS A 53 -2.38 30.95 18.94
CA HIS A 53 -1.17 31.69 19.36
C HIS A 53 -1.39 33.19 19.60
N GLY A 54 -2.61 33.56 20.06
CA GLY A 54 -2.97 34.95 20.26
C GLY A 54 -3.23 35.76 18.98
N GLU A 55 -3.38 35.08 17.84
CA GLU A 55 -3.68 35.69 16.55
C GLU A 55 -4.98 35.14 15.98
N ALA A 56 -5.85 36.05 15.52
CA ALA A 56 -7.06 35.65 14.80
C ALA A 56 -6.69 35.03 13.45
N GLN A 57 -7.15 33.83 13.21
CA GLN A 57 -6.97 33.14 11.94
C GLN A 57 -8.03 33.60 10.92
N LYS A 58 -7.77 33.34 9.65
CA LYS A 58 -8.75 33.60 8.59
C LYS A 58 -10.05 32.82 8.90
N PRO A 59 -11.22 33.47 8.92
CA PRO A 59 -12.49 32.79 9.19
C PRO A 59 -12.71 31.63 8.21
N ASP A 60 -13.06 30.46 8.76
CA ASP A 60 -13.39 29.29 7.95
C ASP A 60 -14.90 29.23 7.72
N PRO A 61 -15.39 29.39 6.48
CA PRO A 61 -16.81 29.41 6.18
C PRO A 61 -17.50 28.06 6.32
N PHE A 62 -16.72 26.98 6.40
CA PHE A 62 -17.22 25.60 6.43
C PHE A 62 -16.78 24.82 7.66
N ARG A 63 -16.30 25.49 8.70
CA ARG A 63 -15.86 24.85 9.94
C ARG A 63 -16.97 24.01 10.60
N TYR A 64 -18.22 24.45 10.55
CA TYR A 64 -19.36 23.69 11.07
C TYR A 64 -19.51 22.29 10.47
N MET A 65 -18.88 22.00 9.32
CA MET A 65 -18.90 20.67 8.71
C MET A 65 -18.00 19.67 9.46
N GLU A 66 -17.13 20.13 10.36
CA GLU A 66 -16.33 19.27 11.24
C GLU A 66 -17.25 18.48 12.20
N ASP A 67 -18.44 19.03 12.50
CA ASP A 67 -19.51 18.28 13.16
C ASP A 67 -20.43 17.59 12.13
N LEU A 68 -20.23 16.29 11.94
CA LEU A 68 -21.06 15.46 11.05
C LEU A 68 -22.50 15.27 11.57
N PHE A 69 -22.80 15.65 12.81
CA PHE A 69 -24.14 15.65 13.38
C PHE A 69 -24.86 16.99 13.22
N ASP A 70 -24.18 18.08 12.84
CA ASP A 70 -24.83 19.34 12.50
C ASP A 70 -25.84 19.14 11.37
N ARG A 71 -27.03 19.70 11.53
CA ARG A 71 -28.12 19.53 10.55
C ARG A 71 -27.72 20.04 9.15
N SER A 72 -27.02 21.17 9.06
CA SER A 72 -26.60 21.74 7.78
C SER A 72 -25.57 20.86 7.10
N THR A 73 -24.68 20.24 7.87
CA THR A 73 -23.70 19.25 7.39
C THR A 73 -24.41 18.02 6.83
N GLN A 74 -25.37 17.46 7.58
CA GLN A 74 -26.15 16.31 7.12
C GLN A 74 -26.97 16.61 5.86
N ASP A 75 -27.57 17.79 5.78
CA ASP A 75 -28.34 18.19 4.59
C ASP A 75 -27.40 18.39 3.39
N TYR A 76 -26.21 18.92 3.59
CA TYR A 76 -25.21 19.04 2.52
C TYR A 76 -24.71 17.68 2.06
N VAL A 77 -24.39 16.74 2.97
CA VAL A 77 -24.02 15.36 2.63
C VAL A 77 -25.10 14.68 1.79
N LYS A 78 -26.37 14.78 2.18
CA LYS A 78 -27.50 14.22 1.40
C LYS A 78 -27.56 14.81 -0.01
N THR A 79 -27.34 16.11 -0.11
CA THR A 79 -27.41 16.81 -1.40
C THR A 79 -26.23 16.41 -2.31
N GLU A 80 -25.03 16.21 -1.75
CA GLU A 80 -23.88 15.69 -2.51
C GLU A 80 -24.09 14.23 -2.96
N MET A 81 -24.68 13.37 -2.11
CA MET A 81 -25.03 12.01 -2.50
C MET A 81 -26.08 11.99 -3.63
N GLN A 82 -27.06 12.89 -3.59
CA GLN A 82 -28.03 13.05 -4.67
C GLN A 82 -27.36 13.57 -5.96
N HIS A 83 -26.46 14.53 -5.83
CA HIS A 83 -25.68 15.05 -6.94
C HIS A 83 -24.82 13.96 -7.58
N PHE A 84 -24.12 13.14 -6.77
CA PHE A 84 -23.37 11.99 -7.28
C PHE A 84 -24.26 11.03 -8.07
N SER A 85 -25.45 10.72 -7.56
CA SER A 85 -26.41 9.84 -8.25
C SER A 85 -26.85 10.44 -9.59
N LEU A 86 -27.07 11.76 -9.65
CA LEU A 86 -27.40 12.47 -10.88
C LEU A 86 -26.23 12.43 -11.88
N ILE A 87 -25.03 12.76 -11.46
CA ILE A 87 -23.81 12.72 -12.29
C ILE A 87 -23.58 11.30 -12.80
N SER A 88 -23.63 10.30 -11.93
CA SER A 88 -23.47 8.90 -12.26
C SER A 88 -24.44 8.43 -13.35
N SER A 89 -25.69 8.92 -13.31
CA SER A 89 -26.69 8.62 -14.35
C SER A 89 -26.45 9.36 -15.66
N LYS A 90 -25.99 10.59 -15.59
CA LYS A 90 -25.76 11.47 -16.77
C LYS A 90 -24.51 11.08 -17.56
N PHE A 91 -23.44 10.73 -16.85
CA PHE A 91 -22.19 10.24 -17.46
C PHE A 91 -22.24 8.75 -17.80
N ASP A 92 -23.40 8.11 -17.66
CA ASP A 92 -23.60 6.69 -17.92
C ASP A 92 -22.67 5.78 -17.07
N PHE A 93 -22.32 6.23 -15.86
CA PHE A 93 -21.47 5.46 -14.95
C PHE A 93 -22.09 4.10 -14.64
N ARG A 94 -23.42 4.00 -14.57
CA ARG A 94 -24.10 2.72 -14.29
C ARG A 94 -23.86 1.70 -15.39
N HIS A 95 -23.96 2.12 -16.66
CA HIS A 95 -23.71 1.23 -17.78
C HIS A 95 -22.23 0.88 -17.88
N SER A 96 -21.35 1.88 -17.79
CA SER A 96 -19.91 1.67 -17.78
C SER A 96 -19.49 0.79 -16.60
N ARG A 97 -20.03 1.05 -15.40
CA ARG A 97 -19.82 0.23 -14.20
C ARG A 97 -20.27 -1.20 -14.40
N GLY A 98 -21.47 -1.44 -14.92
CA GLY A 98 -21.98 -2.79 -15.19
C GLY A 98 -21.10 -3.58 -16.16
N ARG A 99 -20.60 -2.92 -17.21
CA ARG A 99 -19.70 -3.52 -18.19
C ARG A 99 -18.32 -3.79 -17.59
N LEU A 100 -17.76 -2.82 -16.87
CA LEU A 100 -16.48 -2.96 -16.17
C LEU A 100 -16.57 -4.06 -15.11
N TRP A 101 -17.66 -4.08 -14.35
CA TRP A 101 -17.92 -5.14 -13.37
C TRP A 101 -17.95 -6.52 -14.05
N ALA A 102 -18.67 -6.69 -15.14
CA ALA A 102 -18.71 -7.94 -15.87
C ALA A 102 -17.34 -8.35 -16.43
N GLU A 103 -16.53 -7.39 -16.91
CA GLU A 103 -15.16 -7.63 -17.37
C GLU A 103 -14.22 -8.03 -16.21
N LEU A 104 -14.34 -7.38 -15.06
CA LEU A 104 -13.55 -7.67 -13.87
C LEU A 104 -14.02 -8.95 -13.18
N ASP A 105 -15.32 -9.12 -13.01
CA ASP A 105 -15.93 -10.27 -12.34
C ASP A 105 -15.73 -11.56 -13.15
N ALA A 106 -15.87 -11.52 -14.47
CA ALA A 106 -15.58 -12.66 -15.32
C ALA A 106 -14.14 -13.20 -15.16
N LYS A 107 -13.18 -12.33 -14.82
CA LYS A 107 -11.77 -12.69 -14.63
C LYS A 107 -11.42 -13.02 -13.17
N VAL A 108 -12.00 -12.31 -12.22
CA VAL A 108 -11.85 -12.60 -10.78
C VAL A 108 -12.59 -13.88 -10.42
N VAL A 109 -13.78 -14.10 -10.98
CA VAL A 109 -14.59 -15.31 -10.74
C VAL A 109 -13.97 -16.55 -11.37
N VAL A 110 -13.32 -16.45 -12.52
CA VAL A 110 -12.58 -17.59 -13.09
C VAL A 110 -11.43 -17.98 -12.16
N SER A 111 -10.68 -17.01 -11.63
CA SER A 111 -9.62 -17.28 -10.65
C SER A 111 -10.13 -17.75 -9.28
N SER A 112 -11.37 -17.41 -8.90
CA SER A 112 -11.95 -17.78 -7.61
C SER A 112 -12.85 -19.02 -7.67
N ARG A 113 -13.42 -19.37 -8.85
CA ARG A 113 -14.30 -20.56 -9.00
C ARG A 113 -13.56 -21.88 -9.12
N GLU A 114 -12.31 -21.86 -9.58
CA GLU A 114 -11.57 -23.08 -9.89
C GLU A 114 -10.42 -23.43 -8.91
N GLY A 115 -10.28 -22.71 -7.83
CA GLY A 115 -9.29 -22.92 -6.79
C GLY A 115 -9.04 -21.60 -6.06
N GLY A 116 -9.97 -21.25 -5.20
CA GLY A 116 -9.90 -20.02 -4.42
C GLY A 116 -8.50 -19.78 -3.89
N TYR A 117 -8.02 -18.55 -3.97
CA TYR A 117 -6.76 -18.13 -3.37
C TYR A 117 -6.80 -18.52 -1.89
N ASP A 118 -6.24 -19.69 -1.55
CA ASP A 118 -5.98 -20.07 -0.18
C ASP A 118 -4.85 -19.16 0.32
N LYS A 119 -5.23 -18.07 0.96
CA LYS A 119 -4.25 -17.17 1.55
C LYS A 119 -3.76 -17.79 2.86
N GLY A 120 -2.53 -18.25 2.81
CA GLY A 120 -1.78 -18.63 3.97
C GLY A 120 -2.29 -19.89 4.67
N GLU A 121 -1.62 -21.00 4.47
CA GLU A 121 -1.87 -22.22 5.22
C GLU A 121 -1.07 -22.23 6.52
N GLU A 122 -1.75 -22.41 7.65
CA GLU A 122 -1.15 -22.64 8.95
C GLU A 122 -1.39 -24.07 9.39
N ARG A 123 -0.33 -24.81 9.68
CA ARG A 123 -0.43 -26.16 10.21
C ARG A 123 -0.43 -26.17 11.74
N ILE A 124 -1.50 -26.72 12.33
CA ILE A 124 -1.62 -26.95 13.76
C ILE A 124 -2.05 -28.40 13.97
N GLY A 125 -1.20 -29.22 14.56
CA GLY A 125 -1.40 -30.65 14.70
C GLY A 125 -1.61 -31.35 13.35
N ASP A 126 -2.71 -32.07 13.21
CA ASP A 126 -3.09 -32.80 12.00
C ASP A 126 -3.89 -31.98 11.00
N TYR A 127 -4.12 -30.71 11.28
CA TYR A 127 -4.96 -29.84 10.46
C TYR A 127 -4.15 -28.72 9.81
N VAL A 128 -4.62 -28.30 8.64
CA VAL A 128 -4.20 -27.12 7.91
C VAL A 128 -5.34 -26.12 7.92
N TYR A 129 -5.09 -24.91 8.38
CA TYR A 129 -6.03 -23.80 8.46
C TYR A 129 -5.69 -22.78 7.38
N PHE A 130 -6.70 -22.21 6.73
CA PHE A 130 -6.52 -21.26 5.63
C PHE A 130 -7.74 -20.37 5.43
N THR A 131 -7.58 -19.29 4.70
CA THR A 131 -8.67 -18.40 4.30
C THR A 131 -9.03 -18.61 2.84
N ARG A 132 -10.31 -18.53 2.52
CA ARG A 132 -10.85 -18.70 1.15
C ARG A 132 -12.01 -17.75 0.92
N VAL A 133 -12.20 -17.28 -0.31
CA VAL A 133 -13.40 -16.54 -0.72
C VAL A 133 -14.62 -17.45 -0.61
N VAL A 134 -15.69 -16.98 0.02
CA VAL A 134 -16.93 -17.74 0.20
C VAL A 134 -17.62 -17.91 -1.15
N PRO A 135 -17.88 -19.16 -1.62
CA PRO A 135 -18.46 -19.40 -2.93
C PRO A 135 -19.89 -18.86 -3.06
N GLY A 136 -20.22 -18.34 -4.24
CA GLY A 136 -21.60 -18.05 -4.62
C GLY A 136 -22.14 -16.68 -4.24
N HIS A 137 -21.29 -15.76 -3.78
CA HIS A 137 -21.68 -14.40 -3.47
C HIS A 137 -20.91 -13.39 -4.32
N ASP A 138 -21.58 -12.30 -4.69
CA ASP A 138 -21.00 -11.16 -5.42
C ASP A 138 -20.03 -10.33 -4.58
N SER A 139 -19.88 -10.65 -3.30
CA SER A 139 -18.95 -10.01 -2.38
C SER A 139 -17.67 -10.83 -2.23
N ASN A 140 -16.53 -10.17 -2.13
CA ASN A 140 -15.24 -10.77 -1.79
C ASN A 140 -15.18 -11.23 -0.32
N ALA A 141 -16.26 -11.80 0.20
CA ALA A 141 -16.30 -12.28 1.57
C ALA A 141 -15.30 -13.43 1.75
N ILE A 142 -14.38 -13.25 2.68
CA ILE A 142 -13.34 -14.23 3.00
C ILE A 142 -13.78 -15.03 4.21
N GLY A 143 -13.92 -16.35 4.06
CA GLY A 143 -14.16 -17.29 5.14
C GLY A 143 -12.89 -17.92 5.68
N PHE A 144 -12.97 -18.59 6.82
CA PHE A 144 -11.87 -19.32 7.44
C PHE A 144 -12.20 -20.81 7.49
N TYR A 145 -11.27 -21.64 7.03
CA TYR A 145 -11.47 -23.07 6.79
C TYR A 145 -10.37 -23.90 7.44
N ARG A 146 -10.62 -25.19 7.67
CA ARG A 146 -9.59 -26.18 7.98
C ARG A 146 -9.78 -27.46 7.17
N LYS A 147 -8.69 -28.19 6.92
CA LYS A 147 -8.69 -29.56 6.37
C LYS A 147 -7.66 -30.40 7.10
N ARG A 148 -7.83 -31.72 7.09
CA ARG A 148 -6.77 -32.62 7.57
C ARG A 148 -5.59 -32.59 6.60
N LEU A 149 -4.40 -32.76 7.16
CA LEU A 149 -3.18 -32.83 6.37
C LEU A 149 -3.28 -33.98 5.35
N GLY A 150 -3.07 -33.67 4.05
CA GLY A 150 -3.17 -34.63 2.94
C GLY A 150 -4.57 -34.79 2.34
N GLU A 151 -5.60 -34.19 2.92
CA GLU A 151 -6.93 -34.17 2.31
C GLU A 151 -7.05 -33.11 1.21
N VAL A 152 -7.93 -33.40 0.24
CA VAL A 152 -8.23 -32.47 -0.85
C VAL A 152 -9.08 -31.28 -0.35
N ASP A 153 -8.97 -30.14 -0.99
CA ASP A 153 -9.64 -28.89 -0.60
C ASP A 153 -11.18 -28.95 -0.61
N LEU A 154 -11.74 -29.87 -1.38
CA LEU A 154 -13.18 -30.14 -1.43
C LEU A 154 -13.74 -30.67 -0.08
N LEU A 155 -12.90 -31.24 0.78
CA LEU A 155 -13.28 -31.76 2.09
C LEU A 155 -13.01 -30.76 3.22
N ALA A 156 -12.60 -29.54 2.89
CA ALA A 156 -12.34 -28.52 3.89
C ALA A 156 -13.61 -28.16 4.68
N GLU A 157 -13.48 -28.15 6.00
CA GLU A 157 -14.52 -27.70 6.92
C GLU A 157 -14.52 -26.18 7.01
N GLU A 158 -15.70 -25.57 6.81
CA GLU A 158 -15.90 -24.13 7.00
C GLU A 158 -16.02 -23.81 8.49
N LEU A 159 -15.06 -23.07 9.02
CA LEU A 159 -15.07 -22.66 10.43
C LEU A 159 -15.74 -21.30 10.61
N ILE A 160 -15.52 -20.36 9.72
CA ILE A 160 -16.13 -19.02 9.76
C ILE A 160 -16.64 -18.67 8.37
N ASN A 161 -17.93 -18.34 8.33
CA ASN A 161 -18.54 -17.72 7.17
C ASN A 161 -19.10 -16.35 7.60
N PRO A 162 -18.49 -15.24 7.16
CA PRO A 162 -18.92 -13.90 7.59
C PRO A 162 -20.35 -13.59 7.17
N LEU A 163 -20.85 -14.12 6.07
CA LEU A 163 -22.21 -13.88 5.59
C LEU A 163 -23.25 -14.59 6.49
N LEU A 164 -22.94 -15.81 6.95
CA LEU A 164 -23.79 -16.50 7.92
C LEU A 164 -23.78 -15.81 9.27
N LEU A 165 -22.63 -15.28 9.70
CA LEU A 165 -22.55 -14.50 10.94
C LEU A 165 -23.34 -13.20 10.83
N GLN A 166 -23.27 -12.50 9.69
CA GLN A 166 -24.05 -11.30 9.41
C GLN A 166 -25.56 -11.59 9.54
N GLN A 167 -26.02 -12.67 8.91
CA GLN A 167 -27.44 -13.06 8.98
C GLN A 167 -27.85 -13.49 10.39
N HIS A 168 -27.03 -14.30 11.07
CA HIS A 168 -27.36 -14.85 12.39
C HIS A 168 -27.42 -13.79 13.49
N PHE A 169 -26.46 -12.86 13.50
CA PHE A 169 -26.36 -11.82 14.53
C PHE A 169 -27.02 -10.51 14.12
N GLY A 170 -27.48 -10.38 12.89
CA GLY A 170 -28.05 -9.13 12.36
C GLY A 170 -27.03 -8.01 12.21
N TYR A 171 -25.77 -8.35 11.96
CA TYR A 171 -24.72 -7.36 11.73
C TYR A 171 -24.97 -6.61 10.43
N LYS A 172 -24.63 -5.31 10.40
CA LYS A 172 -24.78 -4.47 9.22
C LYS A 172 -23.81 -4.85 8.11
N ASP A 173 -22.61 -5.17 8.51
CA ASP A 173 -21.53 -5.70 7.68
C ASP A 173 -20.82 -6.81 8.46
N CYS A 174 -19.99 -7.60 7.82
CA CYS A 174 -19.21 -8.60 8.53
C CYS A 174 -17.94 -8.93 7.72
N SER A 175 -16.84 -8.43 8.21
CA SER A 175 -15.53 -8.77 7.65
C SER A 175 -14.61 -9.30 8.75
N ILE A 176 -13.81 -10.32 8.41
CA ILE A 176 -12.85 -10.95 9.32
C ILE A 176 -11.57 -10.11 9.33
N GLY A 177 -11.13 -9.73 10.54
CA GLY A 177 -9.84 -9.12 10.78
C GLY A 177 -8.75 -10.18 11.03
N VAL A 178 -8.47 -10.48 12.29
CA VAL A 178 -7.44 -11.43 12.71
C VAL A 178 -8.07 -12.74 13.13
N CYS A 179 -7.53 -13.89 12.67
CA CYS A 179 -7.88 -15.22 13.16
C CYS A 179 -6.69 -15.82 13.93
N ARG A 180 -6.98 -16.47 15.05
CA ARG A 180 -6.01 -17.25 15.83
C ARG A 180 -6.64 -18.56 16.26
N VAL A 181 -5.86 -19.62 16.11
CA VAL A 181 -6.20 -20.96 16.63
C VAL A 181 -5.28 -21.26 17.80
N SER A 182 -5.83 -21.86 18.89
CA SER A 182 -5.01 -22.29 20.02
C SER A 182 -4.04 -23.40 19.59
N GLU A 183 -2.88 -23.51 20.27
CA GLU A 183 -1.81 -24.46 19.93
C GLU A 183 -2.30 -25.91 19.91
N ASP A 184 -3.28 -26.24 20.76
CA ASP A 184 -3.90 -27.57 20.83
C ASP A 184 -5.06 -27.77 19.83
N GLY A 185 -5.37 -26.76 19.00
CA GLY A 185 -6.42 -26.82 17.99
C GLY A 185 -7.85 -26.81 18.54
N ARG A 186 -8.07 -26.57 19.85
CA ARG A 186 -9.40 -26.64 20.47
C ARG A 186 -10.22 -25.36 20.36
N TYR A 187 -9.55 -24.22 20.34
CA TYR A 187 -10.19 -22.92 20.36
C TYR A 187 -9.84 -22.07 19.13
N LEU A 188 -10.81 -21.33 18.66
CA LEU A 188 -10.66 -20.36 17.58
C LEU A 188 -11.12 -18.99 18.13
N ALA A 189 -10.26 -17.99 18.01
CA ALA A 189 -10.57 -16.60 18.26
C ALA A 189 -10.42 -15.80 16.97
N TYR A 190 -11.33 -14.88 16.73
CA TYR A 190 -11.28 -14.02 15.55
C TYR A 190 -11.93 -12.67 15.80
N THR A 191 -11.37 -11.64 15.19
CA THR A 191 -11.94 -10.30 15.21
C THR A 191 -12.85 -10.07 14.01
N LEU A 192 -13.92 -9.32 14.24
CA LEU A 192 -14.93 -8.99 13.22
C LEU A 192 -15.21 -7.50 13.21
N SER A 193 -15.10 -6.87 12.04
CA SER A 193 -15.78 -5.61 11.81
C SER A 193 -17.22 -5.89 11.43
N VAL A 194 -18.16 -5.31 12.18
CA VAL A 194 -19.60 -5.63 12.07
C VAL A 194 -20.46 -4.44 11.63
N GLU A 195 -19.87 -3.26 11.54
CA GLU A 195 -20.51 -2.02 11.11
C GLU A 195 -19.92 -1.45 9.81
N GLY A 196 -18.88 -2.09 9.30
CA GLY A 196 -18.18 -1.65 8.08
C GLY A 196 -17.20 -0.52 8.36
N GLY A 197 -16.24 -0.71 9.25
CA GLY A 197 -15.19 0.25 9.57
C GLY A 197 -14.00 -0.44 10.24
N ASP A 198 -13.10 0.34 10.81
CA ASP A 198 -11.91 -0.17 11.49
C ASP A 198 -12.14 -0.53 12.96
N ARG A 199 -13.41 -0.77 13.35
CA ARG A 199 -13.78 -1.20 14.70
C ARG A 199 -14.13 -2.67 14.75
N TYR A 200 -13.44 -3.40 15.60
CA TYR A 200 -13.52 -4.84 15.69
C TYR A 200 -14.02 -5.29 17.07
N LEU A 201 -14.93 -6.25 17.08
CA LEU A 201 -15.24 -7.08 18.25
C LEU A 201 -14.52 -8.43 18.11
N CYS A 202 -14.37 -9.18 19.20
CA CYS A 202 -13.75 -10.49 19.18
C CYS A 202 -14.73 -11.60 19.52
N HIS A 203 -14.75 -12.64 18.70
CA HIS A 203 -15.42 -13.90 18.98
C HIS A 203 -14.40 -14.96 19.41
N ILE A 204 -14.73 -15.74 20.44
CA ILE A 204 -13.97 -16.89 20.89
C ILE A 204 -14.90 -18.09 20.95
N ARG A 205 -14.51 -19.22 20.34
CA ARG A 205 -15.32 -20.43 20.35
C ARG A 205 -14.48 -21.71 20.39
N SER A 206 -15.10 -22.80 20.89
CA SER A 206 -14.58 -24.15 20.65
C SER A 206 -14.72 -24.54 19.19
N ILE A 207 -13.72 -25.23 18.62
CA ILE A 207 -13.76 -25.67 17.24
C ILE A 207 -14.64 -26.91 17.07
N ASP A 208 -14.39 -27.97 17.89
CA ASP A 208 -15.01 -29.28 17.69
C ASP A 208 -16.38 -29.44 18.37
N ASN A 209 -16.75 -28.53 19.24
CA ASN A 209 -18.05 -28.57 19.91
C ASN A 209 -18.55 -27.15 20.22
N ALA A 210 -19.86 -27.01 20.39
CA ALA A 210 -20.49 -25.75 20.74
C ALA A 210 -20.43 -25.40 22.24
N SER A 211 -19.51 -25.97 23.00
CA SER A 211 -19.44 -25.80 24.46
C SER A 211 -19.03 -24.40 24.90
N LEU A 212 -18.37 -23.65 24.05
CA LEU A 212 -17.96 -22.29 24.32
C LEU A 212 -18.23 -21.42 23.09
N PHE A 213 -18.97 -20.35 23.32
CA PHE A 213 -19.07 -19.22 22.40
C PHE A 213 -19.19 -17.92 23.20
N HIS A 214 -18.21 -17.06 23.07
CA HIS A 214 -18.18 -15.75 23.73
C HIS A 214 -17.91 -14.62 22.75
N VAL A 215 -18.46 -13.45 23.05
CA VAL A 215 -18.24 -12.22 22.29
C VAL A 215 -17.72 -11.15 23.24
N ILE A 216 -16.50 -10.70 23.02
CA ILE A 216 -15.93 -9.55 23.73
C ILE A 216 -16.36 -8.30 22.96
N ARG A 217 -17.07 -7.39 23.64
CA ARG A 217 -17.67 -6.18 23.10
C ARG A 217 -17.30 -4.97 23.94
N GLY A 218 -17.57 -3.79 23.41
CA GLY A 218 -17.51 -2.51 24.16
C GLY A 218 -16.26 -1.70 23.88
N THR A 219 -15.19 -2.31 23.40
CA THR A 219 -13.97 -1.63 22.94
C THR A 219 -13.55 -2.16 21.57
N ASN A 220 -12.72 -1.41 20.86
CA ASN A 220 -12.11 -1.93 19.64
C ASN A 220 -10.96 -2.88 19.98
N ILE A 221 -11.01 -4.12 19.45
CA ILE A 221 -10.01 -5.17 19.69
C ILE A 221 -9.19 -5.35 18.42
N VAL A 222 -7.98 -4.80 18.41
CA VAL A 222 -7.12 -4.76 17.22
C VAL A 222 -6.27 -6.01 17.12
N SER A 223 -5.65 -6.45 18.22
CA SER A 223 -4.80 -7.63 18.23
C SER A 223 -5.23 -8.65 19.27
N ILE A 224 -5.08 -9.92 18.92
CA ILE A 224 -5.43 -11.08 19.73
C ILE A 224 -4.36 -12.15 19.61
N GLU A 225 -4.09 -12.89 20.71
CA GLU A 225 -3.14 -13.98 20.70
C GLU A 225 -3.45 -15.03 21.77
N PHE A 226 -3.17 -16.32 21.49
CA PHE A 226 -3.22 -17.38 22.50
C PHE A 226 -1.86 -17.55 23.17
N GLY A 227 -1.88 -17.74 24.49
CA GLY A 227 -0.72 -18.23 25.23
C GLY A 227 -0.44 -19.72 24.96
N SER A 228 0.40 -20.34 25.82
CA SER A 228 0.67 -21.78 25.78
C SER A 228 -0.35 -22.53 26.63
N GLY A 229 -1.55 -22.71 26.17
CA GLY A 229 -2.62 -23.38 26.90
C GLY A 229 -3.96 -22.69 26.73
N ASN A 230 -4.63 -22.41 27.85
CA ASN A 230 -5.97 -21.79 27.83
C ASN A 230 -5.96 -20.27 28.00
N GLN A 231 -4.82 -19.62 27.89
CA GLN A 231 -4.69 -18.18 28.04
C GLN A 231 -4.97 -17.49 26.72
N PHE A 232 -5.74 -16.42 26.79
CA PHE A 232 -6.08 -15.57 25.65
C PHE A 232 -5.75 -14.11 25.97
N PHE A 233 -4.90 -13.51 25.16
CA PHE A 233 -4.46 -12.13 25.27
C PHE A 233 -5.09 -11.30 24.17
N TYR A 234 -5.47 -10.06 24.49
CA TYR A 234 -6.03 -9.13 23.50
C TYR A 234 -5.80 -7.68 23.92
N THR A 235 -5.80 -6.80 22.93
CA THR A 235 -5.73 -5.36 23.20
C THR A 235 -7.12 -4.76 23.29
N GLU A 236 -7.26 -3.72 24.14
CA GLU A 236 -8.43 -2.87 24.18
C GLU A 236 -8.06 -1.44 23.84
N SER A 237 -8.93 -0.81 23.05
CA SER A 237 -8.78 0.60 22.68
C SER A 237 -9.52 1.53 23.63
N ASN A 238 -9.03 2.77 23.73
CA ASN A 238 -9.73 3.86 24.41
C ASN A 238 -10.83 4.47 23.52
N GLU A 239 -11.44 5.56 24.00
CA GLU A 239 -12.52 6.28 23.29
C GLU A 239 -12.07 6.84 21.94
N LEU A 240 -10.78 7.19 21.81
CA LEU A 240 -10.14 7.66 20.57
C LEU A 240 -9.72 6.50 19.64
N ASN A 241 -10.23 5.31 19.86
CA ASN A 241 -9.92 4.12 19.06
C ASN A 241 -8.44 3.70 19.10
N ARG A 242 -7.65 4.17 20.07
CA ARG A 242 -6.25 3.83 20.28
C ARG A 242 -6.13 2.58 21.16
N PRO A 243 -5.53 1.46 20.70
CA PRO A 243 -5.21 0.34 21.57
C PRO A 243 -4.18 0.79 22.61
N HIS A 244 -4.53 0.76 23.89
CA HIS A 244 -3.73 1.32 24.98
C HIS A 244 -3.47 0.35 26.13
N ARG A 245 -4.15 -0.81 26.15
CA ARG A 245 -3.94 -1.81 27.19
C ARG A 245 -4.05 -3.22 26.67
N VAL A 246 -3.38 -4.14 27.35
CA VAL A 246 -3.44 -5.58 27.11
C VAL A 246 -4.19 -6.25 28.24
N MET A 247 -5.19 -7.04 27.86
CA MET A 247 -6.00 -7.87 28.73
C MET A 247 -5.66 -9.33 28.54
N MET A 248 -5.82 -10.14 29.57
CA MET A 248 -5.71 -11.61 29.51
C MET A 248 -6.92 -12.25 30.16
N GLN A 249 -7.43 -13.29 29.53
CA GLN A 249 -8.49 -14.14 30.06
C GLN A 249 -8.10 -15.61 29.98
N GLU A 250 -8.50 -16.39 31.00
CA GLU A 250 -8.33 -17.83 30.98
C GLU A 250 -9.61 -18.48 30.43
N ILE A 251 -9.44 -19.37 29.45
CA ILE A 251 -10.55 -20.15 28.88
C ILE A 251 -10.63 -21.48 29.61
N ARG A 252 -11.75 -21.72 30.29
CA ARG A 252 -12.10 -23.02 30.87
C ARG A 252 -13.24 -23.66 30.10
N PRO A 253 -13.45 -24.98 30.22
CA PRO A 253 -14.55 -25.63 29.52
C PRO A 253 -15.92 -24.95 29.77
N GLY A 254 -16.45 -24.32 28.74
CA GLY A 254 -17.76 -23.61 28.81
C GLY A 254 -17.72 -22.23 29.44
N ILE A 255 -16.60 -21.74 29.96
CA ILE A 255 -16.48 -20.47 30.70
C ILE A 255 -15.27 -19.69 30.21
N LEU A 256 -15.47 -18.38 30.04
CA LEU A 256 -14.39 -17.40 29.89
C LEU A 256 -14.26 -16.65 31.23
N GLU A 257 -13.12 -16.81 31.90
CA GLU A 257 -12.89 -16.16 33.21
C GLU A 257 -12.85 -14.63 33.05
N PRO A 258 -13.07 -13.86 34.12
CA PRO A 258 -12.97 -12.40 34.07
C PRO A 258 -11.61 -11.93 33.55
N PRO A 259 -11.56 -10.81 32.78
CA PRO A 259 -10.32 -10.29 32.23
C PRO A 259 -9.40 -9.72 33.32
N ILE A 260 -8.10 -9.93 33.15
CA ILE A 260 -7.03 -9.35 33.97
C ILE A 260 -6.26 -8.37 33.10
N GLU A 261 -6.10 -7.12 33.55
CA GLU A 261 -5.24 -6.15 32.89
C GLU A 261 -3.75 -6.51 33.14
N ILE A 262 -3.01 -6.71 32.05
CA ILE A 262 -1.60 -7.11 32.09
C ILE A 262 -0.71 -5.89 31.93
N TYR A 263 -1.05 -5.00 31.00
CA TYR A 263 -0.29 -3.80 30.69
C TYR A 263 -1.19 -2.68 30.26
N ARG A 264 -0.78 -1.43 30.53
CA ARG A 264 -1.45 -0.21 30.07
C ARG A 264 -0.37 0.82 29.76
N ASP A 265 -0.59 1.54 28.66
CA ASP A 265 0.16 2.74 28.32
C ASP A 265 -0.79 3.93 28.28
N ASP A 266 -0.57 4.89 29.16
CA ASP A 266 -1.41 6.08 29.29
C ASP A 266 -0.90 7.25 28.42
N ASP A 267 0.27 7.13 27.80
CA ASP A 267 0.76 8.11 26.83
C ASP A 267 0.03 7.97 25.49
N GLU A 268 -0.74 8.97 25.11
CA GLU A 268 -1.61 8.94 23.94
C GLU A 268 -0.88 8.82 22.60
N ARG A 269 0.44 8.99 22.58
CA ARG A 269 1.29 8.79 21.40
C ARG A 269 1.59 7.32 21.12
N PHE A 270 1.43 6.44 22.13
CA PHE A 270 1.80 5.04 22.03
C PHE A 270 0.60 4.14 21.73
N PHE A 271 0.80 3.17 20.86
CA PHE A 271 -0.14 2.13 20.47
C PHE A 271 0.38 0.79 20.96
N VAL A 272 -0.50 0.01 21.57
CA VAL A 272 -0.13 -1.27 22.17
C VAL A 272 -0.55 -2.42 21.27
N ASP A 273 0.37 -3.37 21.04
CA ASP A 273 0.14 -4.60 20.28
C ASP A 273 0.56 -5.82 21.09
N VAL A 274 -0.03 -6.97 20.81
CA VAL A 274 0.29 -8.26 21.47
C VAL A 274 0.51 -9.35 20.46
N ARG A 275 1.63 -10.08 20.62
CA ARG A 275 2.01 -11.21 19.78
C ARG A 275 2.67 -12.30 20.61
N LYS A 276 2.68 -13.51 20.09
CA LYS A 276 3.46 -14.62 20.68
C LYS A 276 4.76 -14.81 19.91
N THR A 277 5.86 -15.05 20.64
CA THR A 277 7.13 -15.42 20.01
C THR A 277 6.98 -16.69 19.20
N LYS A 278 7.71 -16.80 18.09
CA LYS A 278 7.54 -17.91 17.14
C LYS A 278 7.88 -19.27 17.73
N ASP A 279 8.75 -19.33 18.74
CA ASP A 279 9.06 -20.53 19.50
C ASP A 279 8.09 -20.82 20.67
N ASN A 280 6.99 -20.06 20.75
CA ASN A 280 5.92 -20.19 21.75
C ASN A 280 6.34 -19.99 23.22
N LYS A 281 7.49 -19.37 23.49
CA LYS A 281 8.00 -19.24 24.87
C LYS A 281 7.43 -18.02 25.60
N TYR A 282 7.26 -16.91 24.89
CA TYR A 282 6.77 -15.65 25.45
C TYR A 282 5.61 -15.08 24.64
N VAL A 283 4.80 -14.27 25.32
CA VAL A 283 3.93 -13.29 24.69
C VAL A 283 4.62 -11.95 24.79
N THR A 284 4.84 -11.30 23.67
CA THR A 284 5.43 -9.96 23.56
C THR A 284 4.35 -8.90 23.58
N ILE A 285 4.61 -7.80 24.26
CA ILE A 285 3.79 -6.60 24.29
C ILE A 285 4.67 -5.49 23.72
N ALA A 286 4.29 -4.96 22.57
CA ALA A 286 4.92 -3.79 21.99
C ALA A 286 4.09 -2.56 22.33
N SER A 287 4.74 -1.50 22.79
CA SER A 287 4.12 -0.18 22.97
C SER A 287 4.92 0.82 22.17
N ASP A 288 4.34 1.25 21.03
CA ASP A 288 5.05 1.92 19.95
C ASP A 288 4.47 3.29 19.67
N SER A 289 5.35 4.28 19.61
CA SER A 289 5.12 5.57 18.97
C SER A 289 5.87 5.64 17.63
N LYS A 290 5.74 6.73 16.89
CA LYS A 290 6.48 6.93 15.62
C LYS A 290 8.01 6.92 15.80
N VAL A 291 8.53 7.25 16.98
CA VAL A 291 9.97 7.40 17.25
C VAL A 291 10.50 6.53 18.39
N ASN A 292 9.65 5.93 19.20
CA ASN A 292 10.06 5.09 20.32
C ASN A 292 9.24 3.81 20.36
N CYS A 293 9.89 2.73 20.75
CA CYS A 293 9.25 1.43 20.98
C CYS A 293 9.72 0.85 22.32
N ASN A 294 8.76 0.42 23.13
CA ASN A 294 8.99 -0.33 24.36
C ASN A 294 8.53 -1.78 24.12
N ALA A 295 9.44 -2.73 24.31
CA ALA A 295 9.14 -4.14 24.17
C ALA A 295 9.13 -4.81 25.54
N LEU A 296 7.98 -5.35 25.92
CA LEU A 296 7.78 -6.11 27.17
C LEU A 296 7.42 -7.56 26.83
N VAL A 297 7.65 -8.43 27.79
CA VAL A 297 7.31 -9.85 27.65
C VAL A 297 6.66 -10.41 28.91
N VAL A 298 5.82 -11.43 28.71
CA VAL A 298 5.35 -12.35 29.74
C VAL A 298 5.55 -13.77 29.25
N PRO A 299 5.74 -14.78 30.14
CA PRO A 299 5.72 -16.19 29.71
C PRO A 299 4.42 -16.51 28.98
N ALA A 300 4.47 -17.28 27.91
CA ALA A 300 3.26 -17.67 27.19
C ALA A 300 2.26 -18.46 28.04
N SER A 301 2.74 -19.05 29.16
CA SER A 301 1.94 -19.75 30.17
C SER A 301 1.38 -18.85 31.28
N PHE A 302 1.60 -17.50 31.19
CA PHE A 302 1.10 -16.56 32.19
C PHE A 302 -0.43 -16.75 32.43
N PRO A 303 -0.94 -16.73 33.70
CA PRO A 303 -0.28 -16.31 34.94
C PRO A 303 0.56 -17.42 35.62
N VAL A 304 0.66 -18.61 35.07
CA VAL A 304 1.52 -19.65 35.55
C VAL A 304 2.96 -19.39 35.09
N ILE A 305 3.81 -18.95 36.00
CA ILE A 305 5.21 -18.66 35.69
C ILE A 305 6.06 -19.92 35.91
N PRO A 306 6.75 -20.45 34.86
CA PRO A 306 7.67 -21.60 35.03
C PRO A 306 8.74 -21.32 36.07
N THR A 307 9.14 -22.34 36.85
CA THR A 307 10.08 -22.20 37.96
C THR A 307 11.38 -21.50 37.59
N PRO A 308 12.01 -21.73 36.41
CA PRO A 308 13.22 -21.01 36.01
C PRO A 308 13.02 -19.51 35.82
N LEU A 309 11.80 -19.10 35.50
CA LEU A 309 11.48 -17.70 35.21
C LEU A 309 10.90 -16.92 36.39
N LYS A 310 10.57 -17.58 37.52
CA LYS A 310 9.91 -16.94 38.68
C LYS A 310 10.72 -15.80 39.30
N SER A 311 12.04 -15.85 39.22
CA SER A 311 12.90 -14.75 39.74
C SER A 311 12.83 -13.48 38.94
N PHE A 312 12.46 -13.57 37.66
CA PHE A 312 12.40 -12.44 36.73
C PHE A 312 11.02 -11.74 36.73
N PHE A 313 9.95 -12.52 36.78
CA PHE A 313 8.57 -12.00 36.73
C PHE A 313 8.01 -11.78 38.16
N LYS A 314 8.56 -10.76 38.83
CA LYS A 314 8.09 -10.38 40.18
C LYS A 314 6.67 -9.79 40.08
N GLU A 315 5.85 -10.13 41.07
CA GLU A 315 4.46 -9.66 41.18
C GLU A 315 3.57 -9.99 39.95
N GLY A 316 3.99 -10.95 39.09
CA GLY A 316 3.21 -11.28 37.90
C GLY A 316 3.03 -10.12 36.92
N LYS A 317 4.02 -9.24 36.77
CA LYS A 317 4.01 -8.13 35.83
C LYS A 317 4.88 -8.44 34.61
N PRO A 318 4.58 -7.86 33.44
CA PRO A 318 5.46 -7.90 32.28
C PRO A 318 6.83 -7.34 32.61
N VAL A 319 7.86 -7.89 31.98
CA VAL A 319 9.26 -7.40 32.08
C VAL A 319 9.59 -6.64 30.81
N GLU A 320 9.99 -5.39 30.95
CA GLU A 320 10.54 -4.62 29.83
C GLU A 320 11.92 -5.16 29.48
N VAL A 321 12.08 -5.66 28.26
CA VAL A 321 13.33 -6.25 27.77
C VAL A 321 14.07 -5.31 26.81
N ALA A 322 13.38 -4.37 26.21
CA ALA A 322 13.98 -3.33 25.37
C ALA A 322 13.19 -2.03 25.44
N ARG A 323 13.93 -0.91 25.51
CA ARG A 323 13.44 0.45 25.33
C ARG A 323 14.39 1.12 24.34
N LYS A 324 13.92 1.41 23.14
CA LYS A 324 14.77 1.95 22.07
C LYS A 324 14.09 3.10 21.36
N SER A 325 14.87 4.08 20.93
CA SER A 325 14.43 5.05 19.95
C SER A 325 14.39 4.38 18.58
N GLY A 326 13.41 4.77 17.77
CA GLY A 326 13.17 4.17 16.47
C GLY A 326 12.21 2.98 16.54
N TRP A 327 11.98 2.38 15.39
CA TRP A 327 11.10 1.22 15.28
C TRP A 327 11.85 -0.05 15.69
N ASN A 328 11.17 -0.94 16.42
CA ASN A 328 11.75 -2.19 16.91
C ASN A 328 10.73 -3.32 16.79
N TRP A 329 11.19 -4.49 16.38
CA TRP A 329 10.43 -5.73 16.37
C TRP A 329 11.17 -6.79 17.17
N LEU A 330 10.47 -7.48 18.06
CA LEU A 330 11.04 -8.43 19.00
C LEU A 330 10.47 -9.83 18.79
N ASP A 331 11.35 -10.84 18.77
CA ASP A 331 10.99 -12.25 18.83
C ASP A 331 12.01 -13.03 19.67
N HIS A 332 11.83 -14.34 19.81
CA HIS A 332 12.70 -15.20 20.61
C HIS A 332 13.24 -16.38 19.80
N TYR A 333 14.51 -16.70 20.03
CA TYR A 333 15.24 -17.74 19.33
C TYR A 333 16.18 -18.50 20.28
N ASN A 334 15.86 -19.74 20.66
CA ASN A 334 16.73 -20.63 21.40
C ASN A 334 17.41 -19.99 22.63
N GLY A 335 16.66 -19.39 23.55
CA GLY A 335 17.20 -18.75 24.77
C GLY A 335 17.79 -17.36 24.55
N ASN A 336 17.50 -16.74 23.42
CA ASN A 336 17.88 -15.35 23.13
C ASN A 336 16.68 -14.57 22.61
N PHE A 337 16.54 -13.34 23.03
CA PHE A 337 15.71 -12.38 22.29
C PHE A 337 16.48 -11.90 21.07
N VAL A 338 15.77 -11.80 19.96
CA VAL A 338 16.25 -11.24 18.68
C VAL A 338 15.40 -10.02 18.37
N MET A 339 16.06 -8.92 18.03
CA MET A 339 15.37 -7.65 17.77
C MET A 339 15.85 -7.06 16.44
N VAL A 340 14.92 -6.59 15.64
CA VAL A 340 15.18 -5.69 14.52
C VAL A 340 15.00 -4.27 15.01
N THR A 341 15.98 -3.40 14.82
CA THR A 341 15.95 -2.04 15.37
C THR A 341 16.52 -1.02 14.40
N SER A 342 15.95 0.18 14.41
CA SER A 342 16.44 1.34 13.65
C SER A 342 17.30 2.31 14.49
N ASP A 343 17.77 1.89 15.67
CA ASP A 343 18.53 2.73 16.63
C ASP A 343 19.86 3.27 16.09
N LYS A 344 20.43 2.66 15.02
CA LYS A 344 21.66 3.13 14.36
C LYS A 344 21.43 3.67 12.93
N GLY A 345 20.21 3.67 12.47
CA GLY A 345 19.87 4.20 11.15
C GLY A 345 18.59 3.63 10.57
N PRO A 346 18.04 4.22 9.52
CA PRO A 346 16.70 3.94 9.00
C PRO A 346 16.57 2.57 8.31
N ASN A 347 17.71 1.94 7.95
CA ASN A 347 17.70 0.68 7.20
C ASN A 347 17.71 -0.55 8.10
N TYR A 348 17.57 -0.34 9.40
CA TYR A 348 17.53 -1.38 10.43
C TYR A 348 18.83 -2.19 10.58
N ARG A 349 18.92 -2.86 11.68
CA ARG A 349 19.93 -3.90 12.01
C ARG A 349 19.29 -5.00 12.85
N VAL A 350 19.90 -6.18 12.89
CA VAL A 350 19.46 -7.29 13.74
C VAL A 350 20.42 -7.44 14.91
N VAL A 351 19.86 -7.45 16.11
CA VAL A 351 20.60 -7.61 17.37
C VAL A 351 20.01 -8.74 18.20
N TYR A 352 20.79 -9.29 19.12
CA TYR A 352 20.32 -10.34 20.01
C TYR A 352 20.94 -10.24 21.41
N ILE A 353 20.25 -10.83 22.38
CA ILE A 353 20.68 -10.90 23.77
C ILE A 353 20.12 -12.15 24.41
N ARG A 354 20.86 -12.77 25.37
CA ARG A 354 20.33 -13.88 26.16
C ARG A 354 19.11 -13.44 26.95
N ASP A 355 18.06 -14.27 26.95
CA ASP A 355 16.80 -13.97 27.65
C ASP A 355 17.00 -13.68 29.13
N GLU A 356 17.86 -14.48 29.87
CA GLU A 356 18.17 -14.27 31.28
C GLU A 356 18.78 -12.86 31.54
N VAL A 357 19.62 -12.37 30.62
CA VAL A 357 20.27 -11.05 30.76
C VAL A 357 19.22 -9.93 30.53
N ALA A 358 18.41 -10.03 29.45
CA ALA A 358 17.36 -9.05 29.18
C ALA A 358 16.31 -9.02 30.31
N LEU A 359 15.91 -10.15 30.82
CA LEU A 359 14.93 -10.26 31.91
C LEU A 359 15.48 -9.75 33.27
N THR A 360 16.79 -9.77 33.44
CA THR A 360 17.43 -9.31 34.71
C THR A 360 17.65 -7.80 34.70
N TYR A 361 18.17 -7.25 33.61
CA TYR A 361 18.70 -5.90 33.55
C TYR A 361 17.78 -4.94 32.78
N GLY A 362 16.81 -5.49 32.01
CA GLY A 362 15.81 -4.67 31.33
C GLY A 362 16.31 -3.96 30.07
N GLY A 363 15.57 -2.92 29.68
CA GLY A 363 15.66 -2.27 28.40
C GLY A 363 16.95 -1.55 28.04
N ASP A 364 17.78 -1.19 29.04
CA ASP A 364 19.01 -0.41 28.81
C ASP A 364 20.25 -1.29 28.58
N THR A 365 20.07 -2.60 28.48
CA THR A 365 21.17 -3.55 28.30
C THR A 365 21.74 -3.46 26.90
N GLU A 366 23.07 -3.60 26.77
CA GLU A 366 23.73 -3.66 25.47
C GLU A 366 23.43 -4.99 24.75
N TRP A 367 22.90 -4.88 23.54
CA TRP A 367 22.59 -6.00 22.66
C TRP A 367 23.74 -6.27 21.71
N LYS A 368 24.06 -7.54 21.48
CA LYS A 368 25.06 -7.97 20.50
C LYS A 368 24.50 -7.84 19.10
N GLU A 369 25.35 -7.46 18.15
CA GLU A 369 24.99 -7.30 16.76
C GLU A 369 25.08 -8.63 16.00
N LEU A 370 24.00 -9.05 15.36
CA LEU A 370 23.97 -10.20 14.45
C LEU A 370 24.16 -9.75 12.99
N VAL A 371 23.42 -8.74 12.58
CA VAL A 371 23.53 -8.13 11.24
C VAL A 371 23.62 -6.61 11.42
N PRO A 372 24.73 -5.99 11.00
CA PRO A 372 24.92 -4.56 11.15
C PRO A 372 23.99 -3.74 10.25
N HIS A 373 23.79 -2.47 10.62
CA HIS A 373 23.17 -1.50 9.74
C HIS A 373 24.00 -1.34 8.45
N ARG A 374 23.32 -1.18 7.32
CA ARG A 374 23.92 -0.95 5.99
C ARG A 374 23.23 0.22 5.31
N ASP A 375 24.02 1.13 4.74
CA ASP A 375 23.48 2.37 4.16
C ASP A 375 22.64 2.15 2.90
N ASN A 376 22.90 1.10 2.16
CA ASN A 376 22.26 0.79 0.88
C ASN A 376 21.39 -0.47 0.89
N VAL A 377 21.17 -1.07 2.06
CA VAL A 377 20.32 -2.27 2.21
C VAL A 377 19.41 -2.10 3.41
N GLN A 378 18.12 -2.08 3.16
CA GLN A 378 17.10 -2.07 4.20
C GLN A 378 16.63 -3.50 4.52
N ILE A 379 16.53 -3.82 5.79
CA ILE A 379 15.85 -5.02 6.25
C ILE A 379 14.35 -4.72 6.27
N ALA A 380 13.60 -5.31 5.35
CA ALA A 380 12.16 -5.09 5.24
C ALA A 380 11.37 -5.98 6.20
N ASP A 381 11.84 -7.21 6.44
CA ASP A 381 11.21 -8.15 7.39
C ASP A 381 12.21 -9.23 7.85
N VAL A 382 11.91 -9.91 8.94
CA VAL A 382 12.70 -10.99 9.50
C VAL A 382 11.82 -12.16 9.88
N ASP A 383 12.25 -13.37 9.62
CA ASP A 383 11.56 -14.58 10.00
C ASP A 383 12.52 -15.59 10.67
N LEU A 384 12.09 -16.21 11.77
CA LEU A 384 12.92 -17.10 12.58
C LEU A 384 12.48 -18.55 12.41
N PHE A 385 13.44 -19.44 12.15
CA PHE A 385 13.22 -20.87 12.08
C PHE A 385 14.29 -21.60 12.90
N HIS A 386 14.01 -22.80 13.33
CA HIS A 386 15.01 -23.61 14.01
C HIS A 386 16.27 -23.76 13.14
N GLY A 387 17.43 -23.33 13.64
CA GLY A 387 18.69 -23.37 12.90
C GLY A 387 18.89 -22.26 11.85
N ARG A 388 17.92 -21.35 11.65
CA ARG A 388 18.01 -20.33 10.59
C ARG A 388 17.32 -19.02 10.95
N ILE A 389 17.86 -17.91 10.42
CA ILE A 389 17.24 -16.60 10.40
C ILE A 389 17.14 -16.14 8.96
N ILE A 390 15.95 -15.71 8.58
CA ILE A 390 15.63 -15.25 7.23
C ILE A 390 15.47 -13.75 7.26
N LEU A 391 16.18 -13.05 6.37
CA LEU A 391 16.02 -11.61 6.16
C LEU A 391 15.40 -11.34 4.80
N TYR A 392 14.34 -10.54 4.77
CA TYR A 392 13.81 -9.96 3.55
C TYR A 392 14.46 -8.59 3.38
N GLU A 393 15.28 -8.44 2.36
CA GLU A 393 16.13 -7.27 2.17
C GLU A 393 15.77 -6.52 0.89
N SER A 394 15.81 -5.19 0.96
CA SER A 394 15.67 -4.31 -0.20
C SER A 394 16.96 -3.55 -0.43
N HIS A 395 17.56 -3.70 -1.59
CA HIS A 395 18.69 -2.90 -2.02
C HIS A 395 18.22 -1.60 -2.66
N PHE A 396 18.78 -0.50 -2.19
CA PHE A 396 18.61 0.81 -2.79
C PHE A 396 19.59 0.97 -3.95
N ALA A 397 19.21 0.44 -5.09
CA ALA A 397 19.87 0.66 -6.38
C ALA A 397 19.01 1.61 -7.23
N PHE A 398 19.47 1.95 -8.42
CA PHE A 398 18.67 2.72 -9.38
C PHE A 398 17.30 2.07 -9.60
N GLU A 399 17.25 0.75 -9.77
CA GLU A 399 16.04 -0.06 -9.68
C GLU A 399 16.08 -0.81 -8.35
N ARG A 400 15.08 -0.62 -7.50
CA ARG A 400 14.99 -1.31 -6.21
C ARG A 400 14.96 -2.81 -6.41
N ILE A 401 15.87 -3.53 -5.76
CA ILE A 401 16.00 -4.97 -5.87
C ILE A 401 15.72 -5.59 -4.51
N GLN A 402 14.86 -6.59 -4.48
CA GLN A 402 14.60 -7.37 -3.29
C GLN A 402 15.33 -8.71 -3.34
N HIS A 403 15.73 -9.20 -2.19
CA HIS A 403 16.25 -10.55 -2.03
C HIS A 403 15.94 -11.12 -0.65
N ILE A 404 16.03 -12.44 -0.55
CA ILE A 404 15.91 -13.16 0.71
C ILE A 404 17.28 -13.70 1.08
N ARG A 405 17.74 -13.37 2.29
CA ARG A 405 18.99 -13.91 2.85
C ARG A 405 18.68 -14.95 3.91
N VAL A 406 19.27 -16.11 3.79
CA VAL A 406 19.17 -17.22 4.75
C VAL A 406 20.46 -17.32 5.54
N ILE A 407 20.42 -16.99 6.81
CA ILE A 407 21.55 -17.08 7.74
C ILE A 407 21.45 -18.40 8.49
N LYS A 408 22.48 -19.25 8.42
CA LYS A 408 22.55 -20.50 9.20
C LYS A 408 22.96 -20.21 10.64
N CYS A 409 22.25 -20.80 11.58
CA CYS A 409 22.43 -20.60 13.03
C CYS A 409 22.62 -21.92 13.79
N ASP A 410 23.05 -22.97 13.11
CA ASP A 410 23.22 -24.32 13.71
C ASP A 410 24.21 -24.35 14.89
N GLY A 411 25.20 -23.45 14.89
CA GLY A 411 26.17 -23.26 15.99
C GLY A 411 25.72 -22.22 17.03
N GLY A 412 24.46 -21.70 16.95
CA GLY A 412 23.97 -20.63 17.79
C GLY A 412 24.27 -19.22 17.25
N LEU A 413 23.67 -18.21 17.88
CA LEU A 413 23.75 -16.82 17.36
C LEU A 413 25.16 -16.21 17.50
N ASP A 414 25.92 -16.56 18.53
CA ASP A 414 27.31 -16.10 18.70
C ASP A 414 28.21 -16.57 17.54
N VAL A 415 28.00 -17.80 17.04
CA VAL A 415 28.73 -18.35 15.90
C VAL A 415 28.24 -17.70 14.61
N ALA A 416 26.93 -17.58 14.43
CA ALA A 416 26.34 -16.95 13.27
C ALA A 416 26.76 -15.48 13.13
N ALA A 417 26.91 -14.74 14.23
CA ALA A 417 27.37 -13.35 14.23
C ALA A 417 28.81 -13.19 13.72
N GLN A 418 29.65 -14.20 13.91
CA GLN A 418 31.05 -14.19 13.50
C GLN A 418 31.28 -14.81 12.11
N ALA A 419 30.31 -15.56 11.58
CA ALA A 419 30.40 -16.19 10.28
C ALA A 419 30.52 -15.18 9.13
N PRO A 420 31.35 -15.45 8.11
CA PRO A 420 31.43 -14.61 6.93
C PRO A 420 30.07 -14.55 6.22
N ARG A 421 29.55 -13.36 5.95
CA ARG A 421 28.26 -13.20 5.26
C ARG A 421 28.28 -13.72 3.79
N GLY A 422 29.46 -13.95 3.22
CA GLY A 422 29.62 -14.60 1.92
C GLY A 422 29.14 -16.04 1.87
N GLU A 423 28.97 -16.69 3.02
CA GLU A 423 28.47 -18.06 3.13
C GLU A 423 26.94 -18.14 3.24
N ASP A 424 26.27 -17.00 3.46
CA ASP A 424 24.81 -16.95 3.50
C ASP A 424 24.21 -17.31 2.13
N VAL A 425 23.09 -18.03 2.13
CA VAL A 425 22.33 -18.28 0.90
C VAL A 425 21.47 -17.06 0.61
N VAL A 426 21.60 -16.49 -0.60
CA VAL A 426 20.83 -15.33 -1.02
C VAL A 426 20.01 -15.66 -2.26
N LEU A 427 18.69 -15.52 -2.14
CA LEU A 427 17.75 -15.66 -3.25
C LEU A 427 17.49 -14.29 -3.86
N HIS A 428 17.83 -14.14 -5.12
CA HIS A 428 17.70 -12.89 -5.87
C HIS A 428 16.43 -12.89 -6.71
N PHE A 429 15.78 -11.73 -6.79
CA PHE A 429 14.55 -11.53 -7.54
C PHE A 429 14.73 -10.43 -8.59
N PRO A 430 13.91 -10.42 -9.64
CA PRO A 430 13.92 -9.36 -10.63
C PRO A 430 13.71 -7.98 -9.98
N PRO A 431 14.33 -6.93 -10.52
CA PRO A 431 14.11 -5.58 -10.02
C PRO A 431 12.66 -5.14 -10.15
N LEU A 432 12.26 -4.17 -9.33
CA LEU A 432 10.90 -3.64 -9.27
C LEU A 432 9.82 -4.71 -9.01
N SER A 433 10.24 -5.84 -8.42
CA SER A 433 9.33 -6.86 -7.90
C SER A 433 9.16 -6.71 -6.39
N THR A 434 8.17 -7.38 -5.85
CA THR A 434 7.86 -7.39 -4.42
C THR A 434 7.92 -8.80 -3.89
N VAL A 435 8.63 -8.98 -2.79
CA VAL A 435 8.75 -10.26 -2.09
C VAL A 435 8.34 -10.04 -0.64
N THR A 436 7.35 -10.79 -0.19
CA THR A 436 6.82 -10.71 1.18
C THR A 436 6.83 -12.07 1.84
N PRO A 437 7.02 -12.15 3.17
CA PRO A 437 6.88 -13.41 3.90
C PRO A 437 5.52 -14.06 3.64
N GLY A 438 5.51 -15.39 3.52
CA GLY A 438 4.30 -16.17 3.62
C GLY A 438 3.92 -16.43 5.10
N LEU A 439 2.90 -17.25 5.33
CA LEU A 439 2.55 -17.68 6.68
C LEU A 439 3.50 -18.76 7.19
N ASN A 440 4.58 -18.34 7.84
CA ASN A 440 5.63 -19.22 8.35
C ASN A 440 5.54 -19.36 9.87
N LYS A 441 4.40 -19.74 10.43
CA LYS A 441 4.17 -19.71 11.88
C LYS A 441 4.87 -20.81 12.66
N ASN A 442 5.20 -21.92 12.04
CA ASN A 442 5.85 -23.03 12.72
C ASN A 442 7.38 -22.84 12.76
N PHE A 443 7.92 -22.65 13.97
CA PHE A 443 9.35 -22.47 14.19
C PHE A 443 10.21 -23.68 13.74
N GLY A 444 9.67 -24.92 13.85
CA GLY A 444 10.36 -26.14 13.52
C GLY A 444 10.22 -26.62 12.07
N GLN A 445 9.58 -25.85 11.18
CA GLN A 445 9.44 -26.28 9.78
C GLN A 445 10.77 -26.18 9.01
N GLU A 446 10.95 -27.10 8.04
CA GLU A 446 12.18 -27.26 7.24
C GLU A 446 12.14 -26.50 5.90
N SER A 447 11.17 -25.63 5.76
CA SER A 447 10.98 -24.79 4.56
C SER A 447 10.38 -23.46 4.93
N MET A 448 10.59 -22.45 4.10
CA MET A 448 9.89 -21.17 4.19
C MET A 448 8.98 -20.96 3.00
N SER A 449 7.84 -20.33 3.23
CA SER A 449 6.98 -19.80 2.17
C SER A 449 7.16 -18.30 2.04
N PHE A 450 7.01 -17.79 0.84
CA PHE A 450 7.01 -16.36 0.54
C PHE A 450 6.16 -16.07 -0.69
N VAL A 451 5.71 -14.83 -0.83
CA VAL A 451 4.90 -14.39 -1.97
C VAL A 451 5.75 -13.48 -2.84
N TYR A 452 5.85 -13.82 -4.11
CA TYR A 452 6.49 -13.03 -5.14
C TYR A 452 5.44 -12.39 -6.06
N SER A 453 5.58 -11.10 -6.38
CA SER A 453 4.68 -10.35 -7.25
C SER A 453 5.39 -9.18 -7.90
N SER A 454 4.80 -8.60 -8.95
CA SER A 454 5.16 -7.29 -9.49
C SER A 454 3.93 -6.61 -10.06
N LEU A 455 4.03 -5.40 -10.59
CA LEU A 455 2.90 -4.72 -11.25
C LEU A 455 2.27 -5.52 -12.40
N ILE A 456 3.10 -6.32 -13.08
CA ILE A 456 2.71 -7.08 -14.28
C ILE A 456 2.65 -8.58 -14.03
N GLN A 457 2.98 -9.03 -12.82
CA GLN A 457 2.97 -10.45 -12.47
C GLN A 457 2.11 -10.69 -11.23
N PRO A 458 1.09 -11.55 -11.35
CA PRO A 458 0.23 -11.93 -10.22
C PRO A 458 1.03 -12.49 -9.05
N PRO A 459 0.52 -12.37 -7.81
CA PRO A 459 1.13 -12.99 -6.65
C PRO A 459 1.31 -14.49 -6.84
N ARG A 460 2.50 -14.99 -6.51
CA ARG A 460 2.84 -16.41 -6.51
C ARG A 460 3.31 -16.83 -5.15
N ASP A 461 2.70 -17.88 -4.62
CA ASP A 461 3.17 -18.56 -3.41
C ASP A 461 4.34 -19.47 -3.78
N CYS A 462 5.48 -19.16 -3.20
CA CYS A 462 6.74 -19.88 -3.40
C CYS A 462 7.15 -20.57 -2.11
N VAL A 463 7.77 -21.75 -2.22
CA VAL A 463 8.31 -22.49 -1.08
C VAL A 463 9.78 -22.77 -1.34
N PHE A 464 10.63 -22.42 -0.38
CA PHE A 464 12.05 -22.74 -0.37
C PHE A 464 12.36 -23.78 0.71
N ASN A 465 12.88 -24.93 0.32
CA ASN A 465 13.30 -26.00 1.24
C ASN A 465 14.73 -25.76 1.71
N PHE A 466 14.94 -25.78 3.02
CA PHE A 466 16.24 -25.51 3.62
C PHE A 466 17.31 -26.59 3.35
N ASP A 467 16.90 -27.84 3.09
CA ASP A 467 17.78 -28.96 2.81
C ASP A 467 18.21 -29.08 1.34
N SER A 468 17.75 -28.15 0.52
CA SER A 468 18.23 -28.11 -0.88
C SER A 468 19.72 -27.80 -0.90
N ASP A 469 20.53 -28.68 -1.56
CA ASP A 469 21.98 -28.52 -1.77
C ASP A 469 22.36 -27.28 -2.63
N ILE A 470 21.57 -26.22 -2.51
CA ILE A 470 21.75 -25.01 -3.30
C ILE A 470 22.93 -24.23 -2.73
N THR A 471 24.03 -24.26 -3.45
CA THR A 471 25.15 -23.36 -3.17
C THR A 471 24.76 -21.91 -3.48
N SER A 472 25.38 -20.97 -2.80
CA SER A 472 25.18 -19.53 -3.05
C SER A 472 25.35 -19.12 -4.52
N SER A 473 26.13 -19.86 -5.31
CA SER A 473 26.28 -19.66 -6.74
C SER A 473 25.10 -20.15 -7.58
N GLN A 474 24.39 -21.19 -7.13
CA GLN A 474 23.22 -21.75 -7.81
C GLN A 474 21.94 -20.97 -7.47
N ALA A 475 21.80 -20.48 -6.24
CA ALA A 475 20.72 -19.57 -5.84
C ALA A 475 20.72 -18.24 -6.64
N ARG A 476 21.85 -17.89 -7.24
CA ARG A 476 22.02 -16.70 -8.10
C ARG A 476 21.33 -16.78 -9.47
N LEU A 477 20.97 -17.95 -9.93
CA LEU A 477 20.59 -18.19 -11.35
C LEU A 477 19.14 -18.58 -11.55
N CYS A 478 18.37 -18.63 -10.49
CA CYS A 478 17.06 -19.22 -10.62
C CYS A 478 16.01 -18.18 -10.94
N ALA A 479 15.51 -18.28 -12.18
CA ALA A 479 14.13 -17.90 -12.40
C ALA A 479 13.26 -18.55 -11.32
N PRO A 480 12.25 -17.85 -10.78
CA PRO A 480 11.39 -18.37 -9.72
C PRO A 480 10.87 -19.81 -9.97
N ASP A 481 10.81 -20.20 -11.25
CA ASP A 481 10.25 -21.48 -11.68
C ASP A 481 11.14 -22.71 -11.43
N ALA A 482 12.45 -22.54 -11.25
CA ALA A 482 13.39 -23.66 -11.15
C ALA A 482 13.71 -24.09 -9.70
N LEU A 483 13.56 -23.19 -8.73
CA LEU A 483 13.90 -23.45 -7.30
C LEU A 483 12.71 -23.66 -6.40
N PHE A 484 11.52 -23.35 -6.86
CA PHE A 484 10.35 -23.31 -6.00
C PHE A 484 9.31 -24.28 -6.51
N THR A 485 8.85 -25.17 -5.64
CA THR A 485 7.62 -25.92 -5.87
C THR A 485 6.47 -24.91 -5.89
N GLN A 486 6.01 -24.55 -7.09
CA GLN A 486 4.83 -23.73 -7.24
C GLN A 486 3.62 -24.55 -6.79
N ARG A 487 2.79 -23.98 -5.94
CA ARG A 487 1.38 -24.36 -5.90
C ARG A 487 0.74 -23.72 -7.13
N GLN A 488 0.65 -24.50 -8.20
CA GLN A 488 -0.02 -24.05 -9.41
C GLN A 488 -1.51 -23.87 -9.11
N SER A 489 -1.99 -22.65 -9.27
CA SER A 489 -3.36 -22.47 -9.73
C SER A 489 -3.33 -22.84 -11.21
N GLU A 490 -4.01 -23.88 -11.61
CA GLU A 490 -3.91 -24.53 -12.93
C GLU A 490 -4.34 -23.66 -14.13
N HIS A 491 -4.71 -22.38 -13.90
CA HIS A 491 -5.40 -21.57 -14.91
C HIS A 491 -4.72 -20.27 -15.33
N PHE A 492 -3.57 -19.92 -14.75
CA PHE A 492 -2.79 -18.76 -15.20
C PHE A 492 -1.39 -19.20 -15.59
N THR A 493 -1.09 -19.21 -16.88
CA THR A 493 0.28 -19.36 -17.28
C THR A 493 1.07 -18.09 -16.93
N PRO A 494 2.33 -18.19 -16.49
CA PRO A 494 3.20 -17.05 -16.20
C PRO A 494 3.24 -16.01 -17.33
N TRP A 495 3.03 -16.43 -18.53
CA TRP A 495 3.12 -15.69 -19.78
C TRP A 495 1.92 -14.78 -20.05
N ASP A 496 0.75 -15.04 -19.46
CA ASP A 496 -0.47 -14.29 -19.77
C ASP A 496 -0.44 -12.83 -19.29
N TYR A 497 0.45 -12.49 -18.32
CA TYR A 497 0.50 -11.18 -17.72
C TYR A 497 1.79 -10.40 -17.94
N MET A 498 2.94 -11.08 -18.06
CA MET A 498 4.23 -10.40 -18.20
C MET A 498 4.46 -9.81 -19.60
N TRP A 499 3.93 -10.44 -20.60
CA TRP A 499 4.01 -10.03 -21.99
C TRP A 499 2.69 -9.37 -22.41
N PRO A 500 2.67 -8.23 -22.97
CA PRO A 500 3.73 -7.43 -23.62
C PRO A 500 4.08 -6.13 -22.85
N TYR A 501 4.27 -6.17 -21.56
CA TYR A 501 4.50 -4.97 -20.75
C TYR A 501 5.98 -4.79 -20.37
N SER A 502 6.35 -3.55 -20.06
CA SER A 502 7.62 -3.21 -19.46
C SER A 502 7.43 -2.39 -18.21
N ILE A 503 8.28 -2.66 -17.22
CA ILE A 503 8.38 -1.89 -16.00
C ILE A 503 9.84 -1.43 -15.86
N TYR A 504 10.07 -0.16 -15.63
CA TYR A 504 11.40 0.42 -15.52
C TYR A 504 11.40 1.69 -14.69
N ARG A 505 12.58 2.16 -14.33
CA ARG A 505 12.80 3.37 -13.57
C ARG A 505 13.24 4.52 -14.46
N ASP A 506 12.64 5.69 -14.25
CA ASP A 506 13.10 6.96 -14.77
C ASP A 506 13.40 7.91 -13.60
N VAL A 507 14.00 9.06 -13.88
CA VAL A 507 14.41 10.05 -12.89
C VAL A 507 14.07 11.45 -13.37
N CYS A 508 13.39 12.22 -12.54
CA CYS A 508 13.24 13.65 -12.73
C CYS A 508 14.09 14.44 -11.73
N VAL A 509 14.20 15.73 -11.94
CA VAL A 509 14.96 16.64 -11.08
C VAL A 509 13.99 17.60 -10.40
N SER A 510 13.96 17.57 -9.06
CA SER A 510 13.16 18.48 -8.25
C SER A 510 13.75 19.88 -8.23
N GLU A 511 13.03 20.85 -7.66
CA GLU A 511 13.40 22.26 -7.58
C GLU A 511 14.75 22.49 -6.87
N ASP A 512 15.09 21.66 -5.90
CA ASP A 512 16.36 21.71 -5.16
C ASP A 512 17.48 20.81 -5.74
N GLU A 513 17.35 20.44 -7.02
CA GLU A 513 18.27 19.57 -7.77
C GLU A 513 18.31 18.11 -7.27
N THR A 514 17.40 17.71 -6.39
CA THR A 514 17.28 16.32 -5.96
C THR A 514 16.73 15.46 -7.10
N GLU A 515 17.36 14.32 -7.35
CA GLU A 515 16.90 13.33 -8.33
C GLU A 515 15.78 12.48 -7.73
N ILE A 516 14.58 12.54 -8.31
CA ILE A 516 13.39 11.85 -7.83
C ILE A 516 13.08 10.66 -8.75
N PRO A 517 13.06 9.44 -8.22
CA PRO A 517 12.73 8.26 -9.01
C PRO A 517 11.25 8.21 -9.40
N ILE A 518 10.98 7.76 -10.62
CA ILE A 518 9.65 7.47 -11.13
C ILE A 518 9.66 6.03 -11.67
N THR A 519 8.79 5.17 -11.16
CA THR A 519 8.58 3.85 -11.78
C THR A 519 7.52 3.97 -12.86
N ILE A 520 7.82 3.51 -14.06
CA ILE A 520 6.95 3.59 -15.23
C ILE A 520 6.63 2.18 -15.69
N CYS A 521 5.36 1.90 -15.87
CA CYS A 521 4.86 0.68 -16.46
C CYS A 521 4.03 1.00 -17.71
N GLN A 522 4.35 0.38 -18.84
CA GLN A 522 3.64 0.59 -20.10
C GLN A 522 3.69 -0.62 -21.01
N ARG A 523 2.80 -0.64 -21.99
CA ARG A 523 2.77 -1.67 -23.01
C ARG A 523 3.85 -1.42 -24.07
N ARG A 524 4.47 -2.50 -24.55
CA ARG A 524 5.52 -2.49 -25.59
C ARG A 524 4.91 -2.68 -26.96
N ASP A 525 4.52 -1.61 -27.60
CA ASP A 525 3.93 -1.70 -28.93
C ASP A 525 4.93 -2.15 -30.01
N ALA A 526 6.21 -1.75 -29.91
CA ALA A 526 7.25 -2.15 -30.84
C ALA A 526 7.48 -3.67 -30.86
N PHE A 527 7.46 -4.32 -29.69
CA PHE A 527 7.63 -5.77 -29.60
C PHE A 527 6.42 -6.54 -30.18
N ILE A 528 5.23 -6.00 -30.02
CA ILE A 528 4.01 -6.60 -30.58
C ILE A 528 4.06 -6.52 -32.11
N GLN A 529 4.56 -5.42 -32.67
CA GLN A 529 4.73 -5.28 -34.11
C GLN A 529 5.72 -6.31 -34.67
N GLU A 530 6.86 -6.54 -34.01
CA GLU A 530 7.81 -7.57 -34.44
C GLU A 530 7.23 -8.99 -34.37
N ALA A 531 6.34 -9.24 -33.42
CA ALA A 531 5.79 -10.56 -33.15
C ALA A 531 4.52 -10.87 -33.98
N THR A 532 3.76 -9.88 -34.42
CA THR A 532 2.37 -10.08 -34.88
C THR A 532 2.00 -9.33 -36.15
N ASP A 533 2.90 -8.69 -36.87
CA ASP A 533 2.59 -7.83 -38.03
C ASP A 533 1.54 -6.73 -37.78
N PHE A 534 1.21 -6.46 -36.53
CA PHE A 534 0.35 -5.33 -36.18
C PHE A 534 1.09 -4.02 -36.43
N GLU A 535 0.47 -3.08 -37.12
CA GLU A 535 1.02 -1.73 -37.26
C GLU A 535 1.24 -1.09 -35.90
N ALA A 536 2.49 -0.75 -35.60
CA ALA A 536 2.79 0.05 -34.41
C ALA A 536 2.07 1.39 -34.55
N GLN A 537 1.33 1.76 -33.50
CA GLN A 537 0.82 3.12 -33.43
C GLN A 537 2.02 4.07 -33.24
N PRO A 538 2.01 5.23 -33.87
CA PRO A 538 3.07 6.21 -33.71
C PRO A 538 3.26 6.54 -32.22
N ASN A 539 4.47 6.97 -31.85
CA ASN A 539 4.89 7.35 -30.50
C ASN A 539 4.14 8.63 -30.06
N THR A 540 2.82 8.52 -29.87
CA THR A 540 1.95 9.60 -29.43
C THR A 540 1.85 9.61 -27.90
N PRO A 541 1.77 10.78 -27.27
CA PRO A 541 1.50 10.86 -25.83
C PRO A 541 0.29 10.03 -25.43
N LYS A 542 0.46 9.16 -24.44
CA LYS A 542 -0.57 8.22 -23.97
C LYS A 542 -1.30 8.76 -22.75
N PRO A 543 -2.55 8.35 -22.51
CA PRO A 543 -3.16 8.56 -21.20
C PRO A 543 -2.27 7.97 -20.11
N CYS A 544 -2.12 8.69 -19.00
CA CYS A 544 -1.23 8.31 -17.91
C CYS A 544 -1.92 8.44 -16.56
N LEU A 545 -1.84 7.39 -15.76
CA LEU A 545 -2.14 7.46 -14.33
C LEU A 545 -0.81 7.61 -13.58
N ILE A 546 -0.63 8.72 -12.85
CA ILE A 546 0.51 8.90 -11.95
C ILE A 546 0.04 8.83 -10.50
N TYR A 547 0.55 7.84 -9.75
CA TYR A 547 0.23 7.63 -8.35
C TYR A 547 1.31 8.24 -7.45
N VAL A 548 0.89 8.87 -6.35
CA VAL A 548 1.78 9.44 -5.33
C VAL A 548 1.26 9.15 -3.92
N TYR A 549 2.19 8.97 -2.97
CA TYR A 549 1.88 8.93 -1.53
C TYR A 549 2.74 9.93 -0.75
N GLY A 550 4.04 9.68 -0.58
CA GLY A 550 5.02 10.62 -0.07
C GLY A 550 4.86 10.99 1.41
N SER A 551 4.47 10.05 2.27
CA SER A 551 4.32 10.24 3.71
C SER A 551 4.71 8.98 4.48
N TYR A 552 5.05 9.11 5.77
CA TYR A 552 5.26 8.03 6.74
C TYR A 552 6.36 7.03 6.39
N GLY A 553 7.22 7.32 5.41
CA GLY A 553 8.18 6.35 4.91
C GLY A 553 7.58 5.21 4.10
N GLU A 554 6.33 5.34 3.68
CA GLU A 554 5.65 4.32 2.90
C GLU A 554 6.15 4.29 1.46
N VAL A 555 6.38 3.08 0.95
CA VAL A 555 6.68 2.86 -0.47
C VAL A 555 5.37 2.53 -1.18
N PRO A 556 5.03 3.25 -2.26
CA PRO A 556 3.87 2.90 -3.06
C PRO A 556 3.89 1.42 -3.45
N SER A 557 2.83 0.71 -3.11
CA SER A 557 2.74 -0.71 -3.38
C SER A 557 2.71 -0.98 -4.89
N MET A 558 3.74 -1.63 -5.39
CA MET A 558 3.86 -2.08 -6.79
C MET A 558 3.39 -3.53 -6.95
N HIS A 559 2.39 -3.95 -6.19
CA HIS A 559 1.77 -5.26 -6.36
C HIS A 559 0.91 -5.33 -7.61
N PHE A 560 0.76 -6.53 -8.12
CA PHE A 560 -0.20 -6.80 -9.18
C PHE A 560 -1.61 -6.40 -8.75
N GLN A 561 -2.26 -5.61 -9.60
CA GLN A 561 -3.66 -5.25 -9.45
C GLN A 561 -4.34 -5.39 -10.82
N LEU A 562 -5.27 -6.34 -10.91
CA LEU A 562 -6.04 -6.53 -12.13
C LEU A 562 -6.80 -5.25 -12.50
N ALA A 563 -7.36 -4.59 -11.51
CA ALA A 563 -7.90 -3.24 -11.59
C ALA A 563 -7.36 -2.39 -10.43
N PRO A 564 -6.96 -1.14 -10.67
CA PRO A 564 -7.07 -0.43 -11.95
C PRO A 564 -5.90 -0.69 -12.92
N TYR A 565 -4.72 -1.15 -12.46
CA TYR A 565 -3.48 -1.02 -13.23
C TYR A 565 -3.46 -1.87 -14.51
N MET A 566 -3.68 -3.19 -14.41
CA MET A 566 -3.67 -4.03 -15.61
C MET A 566 -4.80 -3.67 -16.59
N TRP A 567 -5.95 -3.24 -16.06
CA TRP A 567 -7.06 -2.77 -16.88
C TRP A 567 -6.67 -1.53 -17.71
N LEU A 568 -5.96 -0.58 -17.11
CA LEU A 568 -5.44 0.61 -17.79
C LEU A 568 -4.33 0.26 -18.80
N LEU A 569 -3.35 -0.56 -18.39
CA LEU A 569 -2.24 -1.00 -19.25
C LEU A 569 -2.73 -1.70 -20.52
N ARG A 570 -3.76 -2.54 -20.40
CA ARG A 570 -4.41 -3.18 -21.56
C ARG A 570 -5.00 -2.19 -22.54
N ARG A 571 -5.36 -1.00 -22.07
CA ARG A 571 -5.89 0.11 -22.88
C ARG A 571 -4.82 1.12 -23.30
N ARG A 572 -3.55 0.67 -23.29
CA ARG A 572 -2.37 1.45 -23.68
C ARG A 572 -2.09 2.68 -22.80
N TRP A 573 -2.59 2.69 -21.57
CA TRP A 573 -2.17 3.70 -20.61
C TRP A 573 -0.75 3.47 -20.14
N THR A 574 -0.10 4.56 -19.75
CA THR A 574 1.07 4.50 -18.89
C THR A 574 0.61 4.54 -17.44
N VAL A 575 1.16 3.67 -16.60
CA VAL A 575 0.98 3.72 -15.15
C VAL A 575 2.32 4.10 -14.54
N ALA A 576 2.34 5.20 -13.79
CA ALA A 576 3.55 5.74 -13.18
C ALA A 576 3.40 5.87 -11.66
N PHE A 577 4.50 5.70 -10.94
CA PHE A 577 4.59 5.90 -9.49
C PHE A 577 5.66 6.94 -9.21
N ALA A 578 5.25 8.07 -8.65
CA ALA A 578 6.15 9.14 -8.23
C ALA A 578 6.68 8.82 -6.82
N HIS A 579 7.97 8.51 -6.70
CA HIS A 579 8.61 8.19 -5.42
C HIS A 579 9.16 9.44 -4.76
N VAL A 580 8.25 10.32 -4.35
CA VAL A 580 8.60 11.61 -3.76
C VAL A 580 9.16 11.45 -2.34
N ARG A 581 9.92 12.43 -1.87
CA ARG A 581 10.38 12.51 -0.48
C ARG A 581 9.21 12.48 0.51
N GLY A 582 9.45 11.94 1.70
CA GLY A 582 8.42 11.58 2.67
C GLY A 582 7.98 10.12 2.57
N GLY A 583 8.22 9.46 1.41
CA GLY A 583 8.10 8.01 1.24
C GLY A 583 9.34 7.24 1.70
N GLY A 584 9.38 5.93 1.44
CA GLY A 584 10.46 5.02 1.87
C GLY A 584 11.35 4.48 0.75
N GLU A 585 11.33 5.10 -0.43
CA GLU A 585 12.01 4.53 -1.61
C GLU A 585 13.52 4.55 -1.51
N LEU A 586 14.11 5.57 -0.89
CA LEU A 586 15.55 5.71 -0.70
C LEU A 586 15.88 5.94 0.77
N PRO A 587 17.15 5.72 1.19
CA PRO A 587 17.58 5.99 2.56
C PRO A 587 17.29 7.43 2.98
N ASN A 588 16.80 7.62 4.22
CA ASN A 588 16.42 8.91 4.79
C ASN A 588 15.30 9.66 4.03
N TRP A 589 14.68 9.05 3.02
CA TRP A 589 13.66 9.68 2.18
C TRP A 589 12.46 10.16 3.00
N ALA A 590 12.05 9.38 4.00
CA ALA A 590 11.00 9.73 4.95
C ALA A 590 11.31 11.04 5.69
N GLN A 591 12.52 11.17 6.24
CA GLN A 591 12.93 12.35 6.99
C GLN A 591 13.03 13.60 6.11
N MET A 592 13.39 13.43 4.84
CA MET A 592 13.54 14.51 3.87
C MET A 592 12.22 15.10 3.37
N GLY A 593 11.08 14.51 3.71
CA GLY A 593 9.76 14.94 3.26
C GLY A 593 8.70 14.99 4.35
N LYS A 594 9.07 15.11 5.64
CA LYS A 594 8.11 15.25 6.74
C LYS A 594 8.28 16.57 7.50
N ALA A 595 7.27 16.97 8.26
CA ALA A 595 7.21 18.17 9.07
C ALA A 595 7.69 19.41 8.27
N GLU A 596 8.76 20.08 8.68
CA GLU A 596 9.30 21.26 8.00
C GLU A 596 9.75 21.02 6.55
N ASN A 597 9.97 19.77 6.17
CA ASN A 597 10.38 19.39 4.82
C ASN A 597 9.20 18.94 3.93
N LYS A 598 7.96 18.95 4.42
CA LYS A 598 6.81 18.42 3.70
C LYS A 598 6.57 19.09 2.35
N ILE A 599 6.88 20.35 2.22
CA ILE A 599 6.80 21.09 0.96
C ILE A 599 7.63 20.43 -0.16
N LYS A 600 8.70 19.74 0.16
CA LYS A 600 9.55 19.03 -0.80
C LYS A 600 8.83 17.87 -1.46
N SER A 601 7.95 17.14 -0.74
CA SER A 601 7.12 16.09 -1.34
C SER A 601 6.22 16.64 -2.47
N ILE A 602 5.75 17.87 -2.31
CA ILE A 602 4.89 18.56 -3.27
C ILE A 602 5.69 19.03 -4.49
N GLN A 603 6.85 19.63 -4.26
CA GLN A 603 7.77 20.07 -5.32
C GLN A 603 8.24 18.88 -6.16
N ASP A 604 8.58 17.77 -5.51
CA ASP A 604 8.95 16.51 -6.16
C ASP A 604 7.83 16.00 -7.06
N PHE A 605 6.58 16.01 -6.56
CA PHE A 605 5.43 15.57 -7.34
C PHE A 605 5.17 16.46 -8.57
N ILE A 606 5.31 17.77 -8.41
CA ILE A 606 5.22 18.72 -9.53
C ILE A 606 6.29 18.38 -10.57
N ALA A 607 7.54 18.20 -10.14
CA ALA A 607 8.65 17.85 -11.03
C ALA A 607 8.41 16.52 -11.76
N CYS A 608 7.87 15.50 -11.07
CA CYS A 608 7.49 14.24 -11.70
C CYS A 608 6.45 14.43 -12.81
N CYS A 609 5.40 15.19 -12.55
CA CYS A 609 4.36 15.46 -13.56
C CYS A 609 4.91 16.24 -14.76
N GLU A 610 5.71 17.28 -14.51
CA GLU A 610 6.35 18.08 -15.56
C GLU A 610 7.29 17.22 -16.42
N HIS A 611 8.08 16.35 -15.79
CA HIS A 611 8.99 15.42 -16.47
C HIS A 611 8.22 14.45 -17.39
N MET A 612 7.10 13.88 -16.92
CA MET A 612 6.28 12.96 -17.72
C MET A 612 5.76 13.63 -19.01
N VAL A 613 5.51 14.92 -18.95
CA VAL A 613 5.07 15.71 -20.12
C VAL A 613 6.27 16.08 -21.01
N GLU A 614 7.36 16.55 -20.44
CA GLU A 614 8.54 17.01 -21.17
C GLU A 614 9.23 15.89 -21.95
N VAL A 615 9.31 14.69 -21.39
CA VAL A 615 9.85 13.50 -22.08
C VAL A 615 8.90 13.04 -23.19
N GLY A 616 7.60 13.32 -23.05
CA GLY A 616 6.59 12.95 -24.04
C GLY A 616 5.85 11.64 -23.74
N TYR A 617 5.90 11.17 -22.49
CA TYR A 617 5.10 10.02 -22.07
C TYR A 617 3.60 10.31 -22.16
N THR A 618 3.23 11.55 -21.84
CA THR A 618 1.83 12.00 -21.80
C THR A 618 1.72 13.50 -22.07
N LYS A 619 0.51 14.04 -21.96
CA LYS A 619 0.20 15.49 -21.95
C LYS A 619 -0.60 15.80 -20.69
N PRO A 620 -0.63 17.08 -20.25
CA PRO A 620 -1.43 17.46 -19.08
C PRO A 620 -2.89 16.99 -19.17
N GLU A 621 -3.53 17.13 -20.33
CA GLU A 621 -4.94 16.77 -20.54
C GLU A 621 -5.18 15.25 -20.46
N LEU A 622 -4.14 14.45 -20.70
CA LEU A 622 -4.17 12.99 -20.66
C LEU A 622 -3.66 12.41 -19.34
N MET A 623 -3.15 13.26 -18.44
CA MET A 623 -2.60 12.83 -17.15
C MET A 623 -3.66 12.86 -16.06
N VAL A 624 -3.69 11.79 -15.28
CA VAL A 624 -4.52 11.62 -14.09
C VAL A 624 -3.62 11.46 -12.87
N ALA A 625 -3.70 12.37 -11.91
CA ALA A 625 -3.05 12.21 -10.61
C ALA A 625 -3.91 11.36 -9.69
N ALA A 626 -3.35 10.35 -9.04
CA ALA A 626 -4.06 9.46 -8.13
C ALA A 626 -3.35 9.36 -6.78
N GLY A 627 -4.12 9.38 -5.69
CA GLY A 627 -3.62 9.23 -4.33
C GLY A 627 -4.70 8.86 -3.35
N ALA A 628 -4.27 8.42 -2.16
CA ALA A 628 -5.17 8.09 -1.06
C ALA A 628 -4.64 8.67 0.24
N SER A 629 -5.55 9.01 1.18
CA SER A 629 -5.18 9.48 2.52
C SER A 629 -4.22 10.68 2.44
N ALA A 630 -3.08 10.61 3.15
CA ALA A 630 -2.00 11.59 3.13
C ALA A 630 -1.38 11.81 1.72
N GLY A 631 -1.46 10.83 0.82
CA GLY A 631 -1.01 10.95 -0.57
C GLY A 631 -1.82 11.94 -1.41
N CYS A 632 -2.97 12.38 -0.92
CA CYS A 632 -3.77 13.44 -1.56
C CYS A 632 -3.21 14.85 -1.29
N VAL A 633 -2.40 15.03 -0.25
CA VAL A 633 -1.79 16.34 0.07
C VAL A 633 -0.90 16.85 -1.08
N PRO A 634 0.08 16.06 -1.60
CA PRO A 634 0.89 16.50 -2.73
C PRO A 634 0.05 16.84 -3.97
N ILE A 635 -0.99 16.05 -4.26
CA ILE A 635 -1.87 16.27 -5.41
C ILE A 635 -2.62 17.61 -5.27
N ALA A 636 -3.31 17.80 -4.16
CA ALA A 636 -4.16 18.96 -3.96
C ALA A 636 -3.36 20.25 -3.76
N ALA A 637 -2.20 20.18 -3.10
CA ALA A 637 -1.29 21.31 -3.01
C ALA A 637 -0.68 21.70 -4.39
N ALA A 638 -0.29 20.71 -5.20
CA ALA A 638 0.17 20.95 -6.56
C ALA A 638 -0.92 21.60 -7.43
N MET A 639 -2.19 21.16 -7.28
CA MET A 639 -3.32 21.83 -7.94
C MET A 639 -3.48 23.30 -7.52
N ASN A 640 -3.28 23.64 -6.25
CA ASN A 640 -3.33 25.03 -5.78
C ASN A 640 -2.20 25.87 -6.39
N MET A 641 -1.05 25.26 -6.70
CA MET A 641 0.13 25.97 -7.24
C MET A 641 0.11 26.08 -8.76
N ARG A 642 -0.35 25.05 -9.48
CA ARG A 642 -0.22 24.92 -10.95
C ARG A 642 -1.56 24.81 -11.69
N GLY A 643 -2.64 24.47 -11.00
CA GLY A 643 -3.95 24.25 -11.61
C GLY A 643 -3.98 23.07 -12.59
N CYS A 644 -4.88 23.14 -13.57
CA CYS A 644 -5.03 22.11 -14.60
C CYS A 644 -3.92 22.10 -15.66
N GLY A 645 -2.95 22.99 -15.57
CA GLY A 645 -1.77 22.99 -16.44
C GLY A 645 -0.79 21.86 -16.13
N LEU A 646 -0.90 21.25 -14.95
CA LEU A 646 -0.04 20.15 -14.54
C LEU A 646 -0.63 18.78 -14.95
N PHE A 647 -1.92 18.57 -14.68
CA PHE A 647 -2.67 17.36 -15.07
C PHE A 647 -4.15 17.69 -15.26
N GLY A 648 -4.83 16.91 -16.10
CA GLY A 648 -6.23 17.15 -16.48
C GLY A 648 -7.25 16.62 -15.50
N ASN A 649 -6.93 15.55 -14.76
CA ASN A 649 -7.84 14.90 -13.83
C ASN A 649 -7.13 14.46 -12.54
N ALA A 650 -7.89 14.31 -11.45
CA ALA A 650 -7.42 13.78 -10.18
C ALA A 650 -8.40 12.77 -9.58
N LEU A 651 -7.86 11.69 -9.01
CA LEU A 651 -8.57 10.70 -8.19
C LEU A 651 -8.04 10.78 -6.75
N MET A 652 -8.87 11.16 -5.80
CA MET A 652 -8.49 11.31 -4.39
C MET A 652 -9.40 10.47 -3.50
N ARG A 653 -8.81 9.56 -2.73
CA ARG A 653 -9.51 8.55 -1.92
C ARG A 653 -9.26 8.77 -0.44
N SER A 654 -10.31 8.85 0.38
CA SER A 654 -10.24 9.20 1.81
C SER A 654 -9.24 10.33 2.06
N PRO A 655 -9.35 11.48 1.39
CA PRO A 655 -8.24 12.41 1.23
C PRO A 655 -8.01 13.26 2.48
N PHE A 656 -6.76 13.40 2.89
CA PHE A 656 -6.31 14.31 3.92
C PHE A 656 -6.06 15.70 3.30
N LEU A 657 -6.99 16.62 3.43
CA LEU A 657 -7.01 17.88 2.67
C LEU A 657 -7.07 19.15 3.55
N ASP A 658 -7.50 19.01 4.78
CA ASP A 658 -7.55 20.10 5.77
C ASP A 658 -6.64 19.74 6.94
N VAL A 659 -5.34 19.84 6.68
CA VAL A 659 -4.27 19.40 7.58
C VAL A 659 -4.27 20.23 8.86
N ILE A 660 -4.43 21.55 8.73
CA ILE A 660 -4.39 22.49 9.87
C ILE A 660 -5.51 22.15 10.86
N ASN A 661 -6.77 22.11 10.41
CA ASN A 661 -7.90 21.89 11.30
C ASN A 661 -7.90 20.48 11.89
N THR A 662 -7.38 19.49 11.18
CA THR A 662 -7.21 18.14 11.72
C THR A 662 -6.13 18.10 12.81
N MET A 663 -4.98 18.73 12.59
CA MET A 663 -3.84 18.65 13.50
C MET A 663 -3.98 19.52 14.76
N ILE A 664 -4.89 20.51 14.76
CA ILE A 664 -5.19 21.29 15.98
C ILE A 664 -6.21 20.63 16.88
N ASP A 665 -6.92 19.60 16.42
CA ASP A 665 -7.95 18.92 17.20
C ASP A 665 -7.36 17.69 17.91
N PRO A 666 -7.16 17.74 19.24
CA PRO A 666 -6.62 16.62 20.00
C PRO A 666 -7.64 15.48 20.21
N GLU A 667 -8.93 15.71 19.95
CA GLU A 667 -9.95 14.69 20.11
C GLU A 667 -10.04 13.73 18.89
N LEU A 668 -9.31 14.03 17.82
CA LEU A 668 -9.25 13.13 16.67
C LEU A 668 -8.23 11.99 16.93
N PRO A 669 -8.57 10.75 16.55
CA PRO A 669 -7.81 9.55 16.91
C PRO A 669 -6.32 9.56 16.61
N LEU A 670 -5.91 10.19 15.51
CA LEU A 670 -4.54 10.17 15.05
C LEU A 670 -3.79 11.50 15.22
N SER A 671 -4.46 12.61 15.55
CA SER A 671 -3.84 13.94 15.57
C SER A 671 -2.61 14.02 16.46
N LEU A 672 -2.64 13.43 17.66
CA LEU A 672 -1.50 13.42 18.56
C LEU A 672 -0.34 12.56 18.06
N ALA A 673 -0.63 11.38 17.50
CA ALA A 673 0.38 10.46 16.97
C ALA A 673 1.03 10.98 15.69
N GLU A 674 0.30 11.78 14.91
CA GLU A 674 0.74 12.30 13.62
C GLU A 674 1.57 13.60 13.71
N ARG A 675 1.70 14.21 14.90
CA ARG A 675 2.48 15.45 15.10
C ARG A 675 3.93 15.34 14.68
N GLU A 676 4.50 14.16 14.74
CA GLU A 676 5.88 13.93 14.32
C GLU A 676 6.07 13.99 12.81
N ASP A 677 5.01 13.72 12.03
CA ASP A 677 5.03 13.77 10.56
C ASP A 677 4.57 15.14 10.02
N TRP A 678 3.61 15.80 10.70
CA TRP A 678 2.98 17.04 10.22
C TRP A 678 3.36 18.28 11.05
N GLY A 679 3.88 18.11 12.26
CA GLY A 679 4.11 19.17 13.22
C GLY A 679 2.93 19.33 14.21
N ASP A 680 3.12 20.19 15.20
CA ASP A 680 2.14 20.50 16.24
C ASP A 680 1.64 21.95 16.12
N PRO A 681 0.71 22.24 15.19
CA PRO A 681 0.23 23.60 14.97
C PRO A 681 -0.57 24.17 16.15
N LEU A 682 -1.07 23.32 17.04
CA LEU A 682 -1.79 23.75 18.24
C LEU A 682 -0.85 24.43 19.25
N ASN A 683 0.34 23.84 19.47
CA ASN A 683 1.29 24.28 20.49
C ASN A 683 2.50 25.03 19.91
N ASN A 684 2.75 24.93 18.61
CA ASN A 684 3.90 25.51 17.93
C ASN A 684 3.49 26.40 16.75
N LYS A 685 3.65 27.71 16.91
CA LYS A 685 3.33 28.68 15.85
C LYS A 685 4.13 28.44 14.57
N ARG A 686 5.41 28.02 14.68
CA ARG A 686 6.25 27.73 13.49
C ARG A 686 5.63 26.62 12.66
N ASP A 687 5.13 25.56 13.29
CA ASP A 687 4.50 24.44 12.59
C ASP A 687 3.20 24.89 11.91
N LEU A 688 2.40 25.74 12.57
CA LEU A 688 1.24 26.35 11.95
C LEU A 688 1.60 27.17 10.70
N ASP A 689 2.65 27.98 10.77
CA ASP A 689 3.09 28.81 9.64
C ASP A 689 3.67 27.96 8.50
N LEU A 690 4.29 26.82 8.80
CA LEU A 690 4.73 25.84 7.80
C LEU A 690 3.53 25.17 7.10
N LEU A 691 2.54 24.69 7.85
CA LEU A 691 1.34 24.08 7.30
C LEU A 691 0.57 25.03 6.39
N LYS A 692 0.44 26.32 6.76
CA LYS A 692 -0.20 27.35 5.92
C LYS A 692 0.42 27.48 4.53
N GLN A 693 1.67 27.10 4.34
CA GLN A 693 2.32 27.20 3.02
C GLN A 693 1.76 26.20 2.01
N TYR A 694 1.31 25.03 2.47
CA TYR A 694 0.92 23.97 1.59
C TYR A 694 -0.43 23.30 1.88
N ASP A 695 -1.05 23.56 3.04
CA ASP A 695 -2.35 22.97 3.37
C ASP A 695 -3.34 23.09 2.19
N PRO A 696 -3.87 21.98 1.68
CA PRO A 696 -4.70 22.01 0.49
C PRO A 696 -5.97 22.85 0.65
N TYR A 697 -6.69 22.66 1.77
CA TYR A 697 -7.91 23.39 2.04
C TYR A 697 -7.67 24.90 2.26
N TYR A 698 -6.67 25.22 3.07
CA TYR A 698 -6.34 26.63 3.37
C TYR A 698 -5.99 27.41 2.11
N ASN A 699 -5.28 26.81 1.17
CA ASN A 699 -4.72 27.43 -0.04
C ASN A 699 -5.59 27.33 -1.29
N VAL A 700 -6.83 26.82 -1.21
CA VAL A 700 -7.77 26.94 -2.35
C VAL A 700 -7.92 28.40 -2.74
N ASN A 701 -7.68 28.73 -4.00
CA ASN A 701 -7.66 30.10 -4.46
C ASN A 701 -8.35 30.30 -5.82
N ASP A 702 -8.66 31.57 -6.12
CA ASP A 702 -9.37 31.96 -7.34
C ASP A 702 -8.43 32.19 -8.55
N ARG A 703 -7.11 32.02 -8.41
CA ARG A 703 -6.13 32.34 -9.46
C ARG A 703 -5.96 31.21 -10.46
N VAL A 704 -6.14 29.97 -10.01
CA VAL A 704 -5.94 28.77 -10.83
C VAL A 704 -7.28 28.18 -11.28
N THR A 705 -7.27 27.50 -12.41
CA THR A 705 -8.37 26.64 -12.85
C THR A 705 -8.04 25.21 -12.45
N TYR A 706 -8.89 24.59 -11.65
CA TYR A 706 -8.68 23.24 -11.16
C TYR A 706 -9.03 22.19 -12.23
N PRO A 707 -8.35 21.02 -12.23
CA PRO A 707 -8.66 19.92 -13.12
C PRO A 707 -10.03 19.29 -12.83
N GLY A 708 -10.48 18.37 -13.66
CA GLY A 708 -11.54 17.43 -13.31
C GLY A 708 -11.13 16.57 -12.13
N MET A 709 -12.06 16.26 -11.22
CA MET A 709 -11.71 15.42 -10.08
C MET A 709 -12.86 14.57 -9.57
N MET A 710 -12.52 13.36 -9.15
CA MET A 710 -13.38 12.51 -8.36
C MET A 710 -12.75 12.30 -6.99
N ILE A 711 -13.51 12.67 -5.96
CA ILE A 711 -13.12 12.56 -4.55
C ILE A 711 -14.06 11.55 -3.92
N SER A 712 -13.48 10.52 -3.27
CA SER A 712 -14.25 9.47 -2.58
C SER A 712 -13.93 9.52 -1.09
N ALA A 713 -14.95 9.53 -0.25
CA ALA A 713 -14.80 9.53 1.21
C ALA A 713 -15.90 8.69 1.89
N CYS A 714 -15.65 8.27 3.12
CA CYS A 714 -16.56 7.45 3.92
C CYS A 714 -16.94 8.17 5.21
N LEU A 715 -18.24 8.15 5.57
CA LEU A 715 -18.72 8.86 6.78
C LEU A 715 -18.24 8.22 8.08
N ASP A 716 -17.90 6.95 8.06
CA ASP A 716 -17.39 6.20 9.20
C ASP A 716 -15.85 5.99 9.16
N ASP A 717 -15.15 6.84 8.41
CA ASP A 717 -13.68 6.85 8.40
C ASP A 717 -13.15 7.40 9.73
N ASP A 718 -12.59 6.51 10.55
CA ASP A 718 -12.03 6.85 11.87
C ASP A 718 -10.57 7.39 11.78
N ARG A 719 -9.94 7.39 10.60
CA ARG A 719 -8.55 7.86 10.39
C ARG A 719 -8.50 9.27 9.83
N VAL A 720 -9.19 9.48 8.70
CA VAL A 720 -9.30 10.79 8.07
C VAL A 720 -10.78 11.17 8.04
N PRO A 721 -11.21 12.05 8.92
CA PRO A 721 -12.63 12.43 9.00
C PRO A 721 -13.19 12.90 7.67
N ALA A 722 -14.38 12.41 7.32
CA ALA A 722 -15.04 12.67 6.03
C ALA A 722 -15.24 14.16 5.73
N TRP A 723 -15.26 15.00 6.76
CA TRP A 723 -15.37 16.44 6.60
C TRP A 723 -14.19 17.08 5.89
N ASN A 724 -12.99 16.44 5.86
CA ASN A 724 -11.88 16.88 5.03
C ASN A 724 -12.30 16.99 3.55
N ALA A 725 -12.93 15.95 3.03
CA ALA A 725 -13.45 15.94 1.67
C ALA A 725 -14.61 16.93 1.48
N LEU A 726 -15.56 16.96 2.43
CA LEU A 726 -16.73 17.85 2.38
C LEU A 726 -16.34 19.33 2.30
N LYS A 727 -15.49 19.78 3.23
CA LYS A 727 -15.02 21.17 3.30
C LYS A 727 -14.24 21.56 2.04
N TYR A 728 -13.36 20.68 1.57
CA TYR A 728 -12.54 20.95 0.37
C TYR A 728 -13.43 21.10 -0.88
N VAL A 729 -14.37 20.18 -1.09
CA VAL A 729 -15.31 20.25 -2.21
C VAL A 729 -16.22 21.48 -2.09
N ALA A 730 -16.72 21.78 -0.91
CA ALA A 730 -17.53 22.96 -0.65
C ALA A 730 -16.81 24.25 -1.07
N LYS A 731 -15.53 24.39 -0.70
CA LYS A 731 -14.70 25.54 -1.06
C LYS A 731 -14.41 25.60 -2.55
N LEU A 732 -14.16 24.48 -3.21
CA LEU A 732 -13.98 24.43 -4.66
C LEU A 732 -15.25 24.78 -5.43
N ARG A 733 -16.42 24.29 -4.98
CA ARG A 733 -17.72 24.67 -5.59
C ARG A 733 -17.95 26.18 -5.49
N ARG A 734 -17.65 26.75 -4.34
CA ARG A 734 -17.73 28.19 -4.14
C ARG A 734 -16.78 28.96 -5.05
N GLN A 735 -15.55 28.47 -5.21
CA GLN A 735 -14.59 29.06 -6.15
C GLN A 735 -15.09 28.99 -7.61
N ARG A 736 -15.67 27.85 -8.00
CA ARG A 736 -16.21 27.66 -9.37
C ARG A 736 -17.37 28.60 -9.71
N THR A 737 -18.22 28.97 -8.75
CA THR A 737 -19.30 29.95 -9.01
C THR A 737 -18.79 31.35 -9.38
N ARG A 738 -17.53 31.64 -9.08
CA ARG A 738 -16.85 32.89 -9.41
C ARG A 738 -16.14 32.85 -10.77
N LYS A 739 -16.07 31.64 -11.37
CA LYS A 739 -15.41 31.39 -12.64
C LYS A 739 -16.37 30.65 -13.56
N ASP A 740 -16.32 31.00 -14.85
CA ASP A 740 -17.06 30.27 -15.88
C ASP A 740 -16.31 28.99 -16.26
N VAL A 741 -16.40 27.96 -15.39
CA VAL A 741 -15.76 26.67 -15.59
C VAL A 741 -16.77 25.72 -16.22
N ASP A 742 -16.43 25.13 -17.37
CA ASP A 742 -17.28 24.10 -17.98
C ASP A 742 -17.31 22.83 -17.06
N PRO A 743 -18.43 22.54 -16.40
CA PRO A 743 -18.54 21.43 -15.47
C PRO A 743 -18.52 20.05 -16.15
N VAL A 744 -18.68 19.99 -17.46
CA VAL A 744 -18.57 18.76 -18.25
C VAL A 744 -17.13 18.45 -18.57
N ALA A 745 -16.37 19.48 -18.98
CA ALA A 745 -14.94 19.33 -19.28
C ALA A 745 -14.08 19.14 -18.02
N ARG A 746 -14.52 19.66 -16.87
CA ARG A 746 -13.83 19.56 -15.59
C ARG A 746 -14.81 19.28 -14.46
N PRO A 747 -15.39 18.07 -14.39
CA PRO A 747 -16.34 17.74 -13.35
C PRO A 747 -15.70 17.73 -11.95
N LEU A 748 -16.46 18.14 -10.94
CA LEU A 748 -16.13 17.99 -9.54
C LEU A 748 -17.13 17.03 -8.92
N VAL A 749 -16.69 15.81 -8.72
CA VAL A 749 -17.53 14.71 -8.23
C VAL A 749 -17.10 14.33 -6.81
N LEU A 750 -18.04 14.37 -5.86
CA LEU A 750 -17.86 13.88 -4.52
C LEU A 750 -18.68 12.61 -4.32
N ARG A 751 -17.99 11.50 -4.07
CA ARG A 751 -18.59 10.21 -3.73
C ARG A 751 -18.54 10.02 -2.21
N MET A 752 -19.66 10.26 -1.53
CA MET A 752 -19.80 9.98 -0.10
C MET A 752 -20.39 8.59 0.12
N ARG A 753 -19.69 7.75 0.87
CA ARG A 753 -20.21 6.44 1.32
C ARG A 753 -20.68 6.53 2.76
N PRO A 754 -21.80 5.86 3.11
CA PRO A 754 -22.28 5.84 4.48
C PRO A 754 -21.42 4.96 5.40
N SER A 755 -20.74 3.93 4.85
CA SER A 755 -19.91 2.99 5.59
C SER A 755 -18.85 2.35 4.69
N GLY A 756 -17.79 1.79 5.30
CA GLY A 756 -16.68 1.14 4.61
C GLY A 756 -15.31 1.47 5.21
N GLY A 757 -15.25 2.34 6.22
CA GLY A 757 -14.02 2.75 6.89
C GLY A 757 -13.03 3.48 5.98
N HIS A 758 -11.77 3.50 6.40
CA HIS A 758 -10.72 4.23 5.69
C HIS A 758 -10.32 3.61 4.34
N TYR A 759 -10.36 2.29 4.21
CA TYR A 759 -9.80 1.55 3.06
C TYR A 759 -10.83 1.06 2.02
N PHE A 760 -12.04 1.65 2.00
CA PHE A 760 -13.11 1.26 1.07
C PHE A 760 -12.72 1.36 -0.42
N TRP A 761 -11.69 2.10 -0.77
CA TRP A 761 -11.27 2.28 -2.17
C TRP A 761 -10.76 0.99 -2.84
N GLY A 762 -10.42 -0.04 -2.06
CA GLY A 762 -10.11 -1.39 -2.56
C GLY A 762 -11.33 -2.15 -3.06
N ASP A 763 -12.54 -1.67 -2.76
CA ASP A 763 -13.77 -2.31 -3.21
C ASP A 763 -13.93 -2.23 -4.71
N THR A 764 -14.37 -3.32 -5.33
CA THR A 764 -14.61 -3.40 -6.78
C THR A 764 -15.60 -2.32 -7.25
N GLU A 765 -16.61 -1.99 -6.44
CA GLU A 765 -17.57 -0.94 -6.77
C GLU A 765 -16.89 0.42 -6.92
N ASN A 766 -16.05 0.81 -5.97
CA ASN A 766 -15.33 2.08 -6.02
C ASN A 766 -14.38 2.14 -7.22
N ILE A 767 -13.63 1.05 -7.46
CA ILE A 767 -12.73 0.93 -8.61
C ILE A 767 -13.51 1.09 -9.92
N CYS A 768 -14.66 0.44 -10.07
CA CYS A 768 -15.50 0.58 -11.26
C CYS A 768 -16.04 2.00 -11.44
N GLU A 769 -16.44 2.69 -10.38
CA GLU A 769 -16.89 4.09 -10.44
C GLU A 769 -15.75 5.03 -10.89
N GLU A 770 -14.54 4.85 -10.37
CA GLU A 770 -13.36 5.61 -10.79
C GLU A 770 -12.99 5.35 -12.25
N LEU A 771 -12.96 4.08 -12.69
CA LEU A 771 -12.70 3.75 -14.08
C LEU A 771 -13.77 4.30 -15.01
N ALA A 772 -15.04 4.28 -14.60
CA ALA A 772 -16.13 4.90 -15.35
C ALA A 772 -15.96 6.42 -15.46
N PHE A 773 -15.52 7.09 -14.38
CA PHE A 773 -15.16 8.51 -14.40
C PHE A 773 -14.05 8.77 -15.41
N LEU A 774 -12.96 7.98 -15.39
CA LEU A 774 -11.85 8.13 -16.34
C LEU A 774 -12.29 7.90 -17.78
N CYS A 775 -13.12 6.87 -18.04
CA CYS A 775 -13.71 6.65 -19.37
C CYS A 775 -14.49 7.86 -19.85
N SER A 776 -15.22 8.52 -18.94
CA SER A 776 -16.02 9.69 -19.28
C SER A 776 -15.19 10.93 -19.61
N GLN A 777 -13.98 11.03 -19.05
CA GLN A 777 -13.12 12.21 -19.21
C GLN A 777 -12.12 12.08 -20.37
N LEU A 778 -11.66 10.86 -20.66
CA LEU A 778 -10.52 10.63 -21.55
C LEU A 778 -10.86 9.85 -22.82
N ASP A 779 -12.16 9.61 -23.07
CA ASP A 779 -12.66 8.87 -24.25
C ASP A 779 -11.88 7.57 -24.50
N LEU A 780 -11.79 6.73 -23.46
CA LEU A 780 -11.04 5.45 -23.50
C LEU A 780 -11.60 4.46 -24.51
N GLU A 781 -12.77 4.72 -25.07
CA GLU A 781 -13.48 3.89 -26.02
C GLU A 781 -13.50 4.49 -27.44
N GLY A 782 -12.62 5.44 -27.73
CA GLY A 782 -12.44 6.02 -29.07
C GLY A 782 -12.33 4.97 -30.19
N PRO A 783 -12.51 5.33 -31.45
CA PRO A 783 -12.71 4.39 -32.56
C PRO A 783 -11.50 3.51 -32.91
N GLY A 784 -10.41 3.58 -32.17
CA GLY A 784 -9.30 2.62 -32.27
C GLY A 784 -9.67 1.31 -31.61
N LYS A 785 -9.57 0.19 -32.33
CA LYS A 785 -9.59 -1.14 -31.70
C LYS A 785 -8.59 -1.13 -30.55
N VAL A 786 -9.09 -1.17 -29.30
CA VAL A 786 -8.25 -1.46 -28.16
C VAL A 786 -7.81 -2.89 -28.33
N LEU A 787 -6.61 -3.11 -28.87
CA LEU A 787 -5.97 -4.41 -28.82
C LEU A 787 -5.73 -4.70 -27.34
N ASN A 788 -6.60 -5.50 -26.76
CA ASN A 788 -6.31 -6.04 -25.43
C ASN A 788 -5.35 -7.23 -25.61
N ASP A 789 -4.72 -7.69 -24.57
CA ASP A 789 -3.75 -8.79 -24.63
C ASP A 789 -4.39 -10.07 -25.13
N MET A 790 -5.69 -10.25 -24.82
CA MET A 790 -6.48 -11.36 -25.32
C MET A 790 -6.68 -11.30 -26.84
N ASP A 791 -6.80 -10.10 -27.42
CA ASP A 791 -6.90 -9.94 -28.88
C ASP A 791 -5.57 -10.30 -29.53
N VAL A 792 -4.43 -9.91 -28.94
CA VAL A 792 -3.10 -10.28 -29.43
C VAL A 792 -2.88 -11.79 -29.30
N MET A 793 -3.16 -12.37 -28.14
CA MET A 793 -3.04 -13.82 -27.92
C MET A 793 -3.99 -14.62 -28.81
N THR A 794 -5.22 -14.16 -28.97
CA THR A 794 -6.19 -14.78 -29.90
C THR A 794 -5.72 -14.67 -31.34
N HIS A 795 -5.13 -13.52 -31.72
CA HIS A 795 -4.58 -13.35 -33.07
C HIS A 795 -3.39 -14.28 -33.30
N MET A 796 -2.45 -14.37 -32.36
CA MET A 796 -1.32 -15.33 -32.44
C MET A 796 -1.81 -16.76 -32.50
N HIS A 797 -2.79 -17.12 -31.67
CA HIS A 797 -3.42 -18.46 -31.72
C HIS A 797 -4.09 -18.73 -33.08
N ASN A 798 -4.79 -17.75 -33.62
CA ASN A 798 -5.42 -17.87 -34.95
C ASN A 798 -4.37 -18.00 -36.07
N LEU A 799 -3.26 -17.25 -36.02
CA LEU A 799 -2.16 -17.37 -36.96
C LEU A 799 -1.56 -18.78 -36.92
N THR A 800 -1.40 -19.35 -35.73
CA THR A 800 -0.91 -20.72 -35.56
C THR A 800 -1.94 -21.74 -36.11
N ALA A 801 -3.21 -21.54 -35.74
CA ALA A 801 -4.29 -22.44 -36.18
C ALA A 801 -4.52 -22.41 -37.70
N THR A 802 -4.25 -21.28 -38.36
CA THR A 802 -4.35 -21.13 -39.83
C THR A 802 -3.06 -21.50 -40.57
N GLY A 803 -1.99 -21.87 -39.85
CA GLY A 803 -0.70 -22.18 -40.43
C GLY A 803 0.08 -20.94 -40.92
N ALA A 804 -0.38 -19.73 -40.62
CA ALA A 804 0.32 -18.48 -40.96
C ALA A 804 1.50 -18.22 -40.03
N MET A 805 1.51 -18.81 -38.84
CA MET A 805 2.60 -18.85 -37.88
C MET A 805 2.71 -20.27 -37.35
N ASP A 806 3.88 -20.88 -37.40
CA ASP A 806 4.06 -22.21 -36.83
C ASP A 806 4.30 -22.16 -35.30
N HIS A 807 4.20 -23.32 -34.67
CA HIS A 807 4.40 -23.43 -33.20
C HIS A 807 5.83 -23.11 -32.79
N ASP A 808 6.80 -23.38 -33.67
CA ASP A 808 8.21 -23.10 -33.42
C ASP A 808 8.50 -21.60 -33.46
N ASP A 809 7.84 -20.84 -34.33
CA ASP A 809 7.96 -19.39 -34.42
C ASP A 809 7.31 -18.71 -33.18
N GLN A 810 6.19 -19.23 -32.74
CA GLN A 810 5.56 -18.80 -31.47
C GLN A 810 6.50 -19.06 -30.28
N GLN A 811 7.12 -20.24 -30.22
CA GLN A 811 8.11 -20.56 -29.20
C GLN A 811 9.35 -19.67 -29.30
N LYS A 812 9.83 -19.31 -30.46
CA LYS A 812 10.96 -18.40 -30.65
C LYS A 812 10.68 -17.01 -30.10
N VAL A 813 9.47 -16.49 -30.27
CA VAL A 813 9.07 -15.20 -29.66
C VAL A 813 9.14 -15.29 -28.15
N PHE A 814 8.60 -16.37 -27.55
CA PHE A 814 8.67 -16.58 -26.10
C PHE A 814 10.08 -16.83 -25.59
N LEU A 815 10.91 -17.62 -26.30
CA LEU A 815 12.30 -17.88 -25.96
C LEU A 815 13.16 -16.59 -26.03
N LYS A 816 12.90 -15.72 -26.99
CA LYS A 816 13.57 -14.41 -27.09
C LYS A 816 13.27 -13.55 -25.86
N TRP A 817 12.02 -13.59 -25.39
CA TRP A 817 11.61 -12.93 -24.16
C TRP A 817 12.25 -13.54 -22.91
N ASP A 818 12.23 -14.86 -22.76
CA ASP A 818 12.79 -15.58 -21.62
C ASP A 818 14.30 -15.37 -21.50
N ASN A 819 15.01 -15.43 -22.63
CA ASN A 819 16.46 -15.14 -22.66
C ASN A 819 16.75 -13.70 -22.21
N TRP A 820 15.96 -12.76 -22.64
CA TRP A 820 16.09 -11.37 -22.28
C TRP A 820 15.82 -11.11 -20.79
N GLU A 821 14.81 -11.80 -20.16
CA GLU A 821 14.59 -11.76 -18.71
C GLU A 821 15.74 -12.38 -17.93
N ARG A 822 16.31 -13.49 -18.45
CA ARG A 822 17.47 -14.15 -17.83
C ARG A 822 18.70 -13.26 -17.89
N GLU A 823 18.99 -12.63 -19.01
CA GLU A 823 20.11 -11.69 -19.15
C GLU A 823 19.98 -10.51 -18.18
N ARG A 824 18.78 -10.04 -17.94
CA ARG A 824 18.49 -9.01 -16.95
C ARG A 824 18.77 -9.48 -15.53
N ILE A 825 18.25 -10.64 -15.16
CA ILE A 825 18.49 -11.23 -13.86
C ILE A 825 19.99 -11.43 -13.65
N ASP A 826 20.68 -12.01 -14.63
CA ASP A 826 22.14 -12.21 -14.60
C ASP A 826 22.93 -10.92 -14.43
N TYR A 827 22.51 -9.86 -15.11
CA TYR A 827 23.13 -8.54 -14.98
C TYR A 827 23.01 -8.01 -13.55
N TYR A 828 21.80 -8.06 -12.95
CA TYR A 828 21.59 -7.58 -11.59
C TYR A 828 22.23 -8.48 -10.54
N VAL A 829 22.30 -9.77 -10.79
CA VAL A 829 23.06 -10.69 -9.94
C VAL A 829 24.54 -10.34 -9.94
N LYS A 830 25.12 -10.02 -11.09
CA LYS A 830 26.51 -9.56 -11.21
C LYS A 830 26.73 -8.21 -10.53
N LEU A 831 25.76 -7.28 -10.61
CA LEU A 831 25.81 -6.01 -9.91
C LEU A 831 25.77 -6.16 -8.38
N ASN A 832 25.10 -7.17 -7.87
CA ASN A 832 24.94 -7.45 -6.44
C ASN A 832 25.99 -8.42 -5.88
N SER A 833 27.04 -8.77 -6.65
CA SER A 833 28.17 -9.53 -6.12
C SER A 833 28.92 -8.72 -5.05
N PHE A 834 29.45 -9.39 -4.03
CA PHE A 834 29.90 -8.86 -2.73
C PHE A 834 30.88 -7.70 -2.73
N ASP A 835 31.58 -7.45 -3.83
CA ASP A 835 32.54 -6.34 -3.99
C ASP A 835 31.92 -5.09 -4.62
N TRP A 836 30.59 -5.01 -4.61
CA TRP A 836 29.90 -3.94 -5.29
C TRP A 836 29.71 -2.70 -4.39
N GLU A 837 30.57 -1.73 -4.56
CA GLU A 837 30.20 -0.34 -4.30
C GLU A 837 29.31 0.13 -5.47
N PRO A 838 28.22 0.87 -5.18
CA PRO A 838 27.33 1.40 -6.23
C PRO A 838 28.13 2.28 -7.20
N ASN A 839 28.71 1.67 -8.21
CA ASN A 839 29.43 2.37 -9.25
C ASN A 839 28.44 2.73 -10.36
N PHE A 840 27.55 3.65 -10.05
CA PHE A 840 26.60 4.24 -11.00
C PHE A 840 27.31 4.76 -12.28
N ARG A 841 28.62 5.06 -12.21
CA ARG A 841 29.44 5.42 -13.36
C ARG A 841 29.62 4.27 -14.34
N LYS A 842 29.72 3.01 -13.87
CA LYS A 842 29.85 1.85 -14.76
C LYS A 842 28.54 1.50 -15.46
N VAL A 843 27.42 1.70 -14.81
CA VAL A 843 26.09 1.49 -15.42
C VAL A 843 25.84 2.53 -16.52
N LYS A 844 26.30 3.78 -16.35
CA LYS A 844 26.22 4.81 -17.39
C LYS A 844 27.30 4.72 -18.47
N ALA A 845 28.43 4.06 -18.21
CA ALA A 845 29.50 3.90 -19.17
C ALA A 845 29.30 2.74 -20.14
N GLN A 846 28.44 1.80 -19.83
CA GLN A 846 27.97 0.83 -20.81
C GLN A 846 26.98 1.52 -21.73
N LYS A 847 27.34 1.70 -22.99
CA LYS A 847 26.58 2.43 -24.02
C LYS A 847 25.23 1.79 -24.36
N GLU A 848 24.90 0.67 -23.84
CA GLU A 848 23.59 0.06 -23.90
C GLU A 848 23.02 0.05 -22.48
N PRO A 849 22.09 0.96 -22.18
CA PRO A 849 21.33 0.84 -20.96
C PRO A 849 20.61 -0.49 -20.99
N PHE A 850 20.75 -1.27 -19.94
CA PHE A 850 19.92 -2.44 -19.65
C PHE A 850 18.50 -2.00 -19.32
N PHE A 851 17.95 -1.13 -20.13
CA PHE A 851 16.57 -0.78 -20.05
C PHE A 851 15.78 -1.74 -20.90
N TRP A 852 14.83 -2.26 -20.32
CA TRP A 852 13.85 -3.23 -20.74
C TRP A 852 12.92 -2.72 -21.85
N VAL A 853 13.08 -1.55 -22.30
CA VAL A 853 12.54 -1.02 -23.52
C VAL A 853 13.68 -1.07 -24.51
N PRO A 854 13.52 -1.59 -25.75
CA PRO A 854 14.39 -1.19 -26.83
C PRO A 854 14.42 0.33 -26.73
N THR A 855 15.57 0.88 -26.40
CA THR A 855 15.70 2.31 -26.19
C THR A 855 15.26 2.96 -27.49
N ASP A 856 14.14 3.63 -27.44
CA ASP A 856 13.85 4.65 -28.41
C ASP A 856 14.89 5.73 -28.14
N SER A 857 15.92 5.79 -28.97
CA SER A 857 17.03 6.73 -28.78
C SER A 857 16.53 8.18 -28.73
N GLU A 858 15.39 8.46 -29.35
CA GLU A 858 14.69 9.71 -29.29
C GLU A 858 14.05 9.96 -27.90
N LEU A 859 13.49 8.93 -27.30
CA LEU A 859 12.89 9.03 -25.95
C LEU A 859 13.97 9.22 -24.89
N ASP A 860 15.10 8.51 -25.00
CA ASP A 860 16.23 8.68 -24.09
C ASP A 860 16.85 10.07 -24.22
N GLN A 861 16.97 10.58 -25.44
CA GLN A 861 17.43 11.96 -25.63
C GLN A 861 16.44 12.97 -25.02
N LYS A 862 15.14 12.77 -25.17
CA LYS A 862 14.11 13.62 -24.55
C LYS A 862 14.18 13.59 -23.02
N ARG A 863 14.48 12.43 -22.41
CA ARG A 863 14.68 12.31 -20.94
C ARG A 863 15.88 13.16 -20.49
N VAL A 864 17.01 12.99 -21.16
CA VAL A 864 18.23 13.77 -20.85
C VAL A 864 17.96 15.27 -21.03
N ASP A 865 17.34 15.67 -22.12
CA ASP A 865 17.01 17.04 -22.40
C ASP A 865 16.00 17.63 -21.38
N ALA A 866 15.03 16.83 -20.92
CA ALA A 866 14.07 17.24 -19.89
C ALA A 866 14.77 17.50 -18.55
N MET A 867 15.71 16.62 -18.16
CA MET A 867 16.50 16.81 -16.95
C MET A 867 17.37 18.08 -17.01
N PHE A 868 17.99 18.35 -18.16
CA PHE A 868 18.77 19.59 -18.34
C PHE A 868 17.91 20.83 -18.29
N ARG A 869 16.76 20.84 -18.98
CA ARG A 869 15.82 21.96 -18.92
C ARG A 869 15.27 22.23 -17.53
N ALA A 870 15.00 21.16 -16.74
CA ALA A 870 14.58 21.30 -15.35
C ALA A 870 15.67 21.98 -14.50
N LYS A 871 16.93 21.56 -14.64
CA LYS A 871 18.07 22.19 -13.93
C LYS A 871 18.28 23.65 -14.34
N GLU A 872 18.16 23.98 -15.62
CA GLU A 872 18.27 25.36 -16.12
C GLU A 872 17.11 26.24 -15.59
N ARG A 873 15.89 25.72 -15.57
CA ARG A 873 14.71 26.42 -15.04
C ARG A 873 14.87 26.72 -13.56
N ASN A 874 15.27 25.73 -12.76
CA ASN A 874 15.52 25.89 -11.33
C ASN A 874 16.62 26.93 -11.06
N ALA A 875 17.68 26.93 -11.83
CA ALA A 875 18.75 27.93 -11.76
C ALA A 875 18.25 29.37 -12.10
N CYS A 876 17.39 29.48 -13.11
CA CYS A 876 16.81 30.77 -13.50
C CYS A 876 15.82 31.30 -12.46
N GLU A 877 15.01 30.43 -11.84
CA GLU A 877 14.06 30.80 -10.77
C GLU A 877 14.78 31.21 -9.51
N SER A 878 15.82 30.46 -9.11
CA SER A 878 16.71 30.81 -8.01
C SER A 878 17.39 32.18 -8.20
N ALA A 879 17.81 32.48 -9.43
CA ALA A 879 18.40 33.78 -9.78
C ALA A 879 17.36 34.92 -9.74
N ARG A 880 16.10 34.66 -10.10
CA ARG A 880 14.99 35.63 -10.08
C ARG A 880 14.49 35.92 -8.66
N SER A 881 14.51 34.92 -7.78
CA SER A 881 14.05 35.05 -6.39
C SER A 881 15.01 35.80 -5.48
N GLY A 882 16.22 36.08 -5.94
CA GLY A 882 17.25 36.77 -5.16
C GLY A 882 17.73 36.01 -3.94
N ALA A 883 17.37 34.74 -3.82
CA ALA A 883 17.84 33.87 -2.76
C ALA A 883 19.33 33.59 -2.96
N LYS A 884 20.17 34.13 -2.08
CA LYS A 884 21.55 33.68 -1.98
C LYS A 884 21.54 32.19 -1.66
N PRO A 885 22.38 31.37 -2.30
CA PRO A 885 22.55 29.98 -1.92
C PRO A 885 22.88 29.94 -0.43
N GLY A 886 21.92 29.46 0.38
CA GLY A 886 22.15 29.29 1.80
C GLY A 886 23.30 28.32 1.97
N SER A 887 24.27 28.66 2.81
CA SER A 887 25.31 27.77 3.25
C SER A 887 24.71 26.67 4.13
N PHE A 888 24.05 25.71 3.50
CA PHE A 888 23.68 24.47 4.15
C PHE A 888 24.85 23.50 4.08
N GLY A 889 25.17 22.93 5.22
CA GLY A 889 26.27 22.02 5.41
C GLY A 889 26.29 20.96 4.31
N LYS A 890 27.47 20.73 3.75
CA LYS A 890 27.76 19.70 2.79
C LYS A 890 27.31 18.33 3.33
N ALA A 891 26.07 17.97 3.10
CA ALA A 891 25.73 16.57 3.03
C ALA A 891 26.39 16.07 1.75
N THR A 892 27.32 15.14 1.89
CA THR A 892 28.12 14.58 0.81
C THR A 892 27.27 13.69 -0.09
N GLY A 893 26.33 14.27 -0.81
CA GLY A 893 25.74 13.71 -2.01
C GLY A 893 26.55 14.19 -3.20
N ARG A 894 27.53 13.43 -3.63
CA ARG A 894 28.31 13.76 -4.82
C ARG A 894 27.38 13.76 -6.03
N ASN A 895 27.31 14.88 -6.67
CA ASN A 895 26.63 15.13 -7.93
C ASN A 895 27.10 14.11 -8.99
N LEU A 896 26.28 13.15 -9.35
CA LEU A 896 26.60 12.04 -10.27
C LEU A 896 26.89 12.51 -11.71
N TYR A 897 26.59 13.76 -12.04
CA TYR A 897 26.69 14.29 -13.41
C TYR A 897 27.93 15.13 -13.73
N GLN A 898 28.67 15.66 -12.75
CA GLN A 898 29.76 16.64 -13.04
C GLN A 898 31.14 16.01 -13.25
N GLU A 899 31.39 14.74 -12.98
CA GLU A 899 32.71 14.16 -13.11
C GLU A 899 33.02 13.46 -14.46
N GLY A 900 32.08 13.43 -15.39
CA GLY A 900 32.26 12.79 -16.72
C GLY A 900 33.08 13.58 -17.74
N GLN A 901 33.48 14.83 -17.46
CA GLN A 901 34.16 15.67 -18.49
C GLN A 901 35.62 16.03 -18.23
N ARG A 902 36.30 15.49 -17.23
CA ARG A 902 37.74 15.74 -17.08
C ARG A 902 38.55 14.46 -17.14
N GLY A 903 39.00 14.15 -18.32
CA GLY A 903 39.94 13.06 -18.52
C GLY A 903 40.26 12.75 -19.98
N LYS A 904 40.94 13.61 -20.67
CA LYS A 904 41.88 13.29 -21.78
C LYS A 904 43.10 14.18 -21.60
N PRO A 905 44.27 13.76 -21.96
CA PRO A 905 44.68 12.82 -22.99
C PRO A 905 44.88 11.41 -22.50
#